data_87123a9e3c02f5568ec0ca65f1b71a73
#
_entry.id   87123a9e3c02f5568ec0ca65f1b71a73
#
_cell.length_a   1.000
_cell.length_b   1.000
_cell.length_c   1.000
_cell.angle_alpha   90.00
_cell.angle_beta   90.00
_cell.angle_gamma   90.00
#
_symmetry.space_group_name_H-M   'P 1'
#
loop_
_entity.id
_entity.type
_entity.pdbx_description
1 polymer ?
#
loop_
_entity_poly.entity_id
_entity_poly.type
_entity_poly.pdbx_seq_one_letter_code
_entity_poly.pdbx_strand_id
1 'polypeptide(L)'
;ERGEAHVALGPWTLTLAADRVTLKSDLAVWEGALIAPARTKPEPPIVERIEYGRYHAWVRLLEPDATWPRIVEARMDASGAVTVQVHLQRMESGDGTAPDLGWMVRGPVVPPDRPHRFGDGQPIVACSSDGAWTLSFPDAASYRRGRVEAEAGAVRYLRCASEERVPMQESAWRRAAFAIAPASVKFNALLEPVADIRMTVSPLDLAPWPLLDSLRAYTHRAIVHCMCQGDDFGNVTAYNKDKPAPAFGMNRLNHAWAIFDEAGNTGDRTLRDTLVLWCSNMYDLSLWWGDTDTFGGTRYNNANAMGVKDHLDDKEFMWRSNTAVHFCTKGINAFFHAYEETGDPRFTAALRAQMAYAKEFVHADRGECRNIGDVADFMDLYRCTGDEAFRGEALRLFRELRTKLGEDSLFSQGGQPIVSDGPFIDDDQHGYEAPFAKPYIIGYALAGLPDLLRECPDEPRLRDVVRAVADFLASSQDPTGGWRYPHPRSSRTLIEQGMEHAAQLSRAARVLEERGEPIGNLLDAIERTLQARVNGYARSGTILSGLQGWESNPGNLKEGQTIYDLYKKPADRDPARDYTEGAVSVGSASPEGLVYFSEVLAFYLAHRPADRLFWTNDELKAVLDRVEAHPPEGWPPPPPADPPAAFGVRKDLPAFRDAQLERLTFPLAWKNAGLPFGEWRERAREVYRSHLGPRPPLAPFMPTVLAREDRGAYEARKIALNLSADTRVVGYLLVPKGMGPFPAVLGLHDHGAHFSIGKEKVIRPFDVPEERLNDAMEWVKTCYGGRFFGDELARRGYVVFATDMLFWGDRGRQEGVKYEAQERLAANMFHLGVSWAGRIVWDDLRCAEFLQSLPEVDPERIGCAGLSVGSHRAWSLNALTDIVKAGLAICWMCDTKTLMQDGNNQTTGQSAFSMILPGLRNHLDYPDVASIACPKPMLFYNGEKDGLFPVSGVEACHEKLRDVWRAQGAEGKLETRLWPVPHEFNADMQEAAFAWLDRWLAP
;
A
#
# COMPACT_ATOMS: atom_id res chain seq x y z
N GLU A 1 -33.28 -5.41 -34.19
CA GLU A 1 -33.40 -4.09 -34.79
C GLU A 1 -32.27 -3.21 -34.29
N ARG A 2 -31.83 -2.22 -35.07
CA ARG A 2 -30.54 -1.57 -34.83
C ARG A 2 -30.49 -0.88 -33.48
N GLY A 3 -29.71 -1.44 -32.54
CA GLY A 3 -29.34 -0.81 -31.30
C GLY A 3 -30.19 -1.12 -30.08
N GLU A 4 -31.16 -1.99 -30.15
CA GLU A 4 -31.99 -2.43 -29.04
C GLU A 4 -32.16 -3.95 -29.04
N ALA A 5 -32.13 -4.55 -27.87
CA ALA A 5 -32.46 -5.95 -27.65
C ALA A 5 -33.84 -6.09 -26.99
N HIS A 6 -34.67 -6.97 -27.52
CA HIS A 6 -35.97 -7.29 -26.96
C HIS A 6 -35.98 -8.76 -26.54
N VAL A 7 -36.16 -9.03 -25.27
CA VAL A 7 -36.06 -10.36 -24.71
C VAL A 7 -37.18 -10.65 -23.70
N ALA A 8 -37.79 -11.82 -23.83
CA ALA A 8 -38.70 -12.31 -22.79
C ALA A 8 -37.90 -12.96 -21.66
N LEU A 9 -38.08 -12.49 -20.44
CA LEU A 9 -37.42 -12.96 -19.22
C LEU A 9 -38.48 -13.41 -18.22
N GLY A 10 -38.90 -14.65 -18.30
CA GLY A 10 -40.01 -15.14 -17.47
C GLY A 10 -41.29 -14.31 -17.63
N PRO A 11 -41.82 -13.66 -16.58
CA PRO A 11 -42.98 -12.80 -16.68
C PRO A 11 -42.69 -11.41 -17.27
N TRP A 12 -41.42 -11.09 -17.56
CA TRP A 12 -40.97 -9.80 -18.03
C TRP A 12 -40.69 -9.78 -19.51
N THR A 13 -41.05 -8.68 -20.15
CA THR A 13 -40.50 -8.27 -21.41
C THR A 13 -39.44 -7.20 -21.18
N LEU A 14 -38.20 -7.49 -21.52
CA LEU A 14 -37.07 -6.57 -21.44
C LEU A 14 -36.87 -5.91 -22.82
N THR A 15 -36.79 -4.58 -22.80
CA THR A 15 -36.17 -3.81 -23.90
C THR A 15 -34.92 -3.16 -23.36
N LEU A 16 -33.78 -3.54 -23.88
CA LEU A 16 -32.48 -3.02 -23.49
C LEU A 16 -31.86 -2.20 -24.63
N ALA A 17 -31.63 -0.93 -24.37
CA ALA A 17 -30.84 -0.02 -25.19
C ALA A 17 -29.59 0.43 -24.43
N ALA A 18 -28.66 1.07 -25.09
CA ALA A 18 -27.38 1.46 -24.46
C ALA A 18 -27.50 2.47 -23.33
N ASP A 19 -28.55 3.27 -23.29
CA ASP A 19 -28.79 4.32 -22.29
C ASP A 19 -30.10 4.14 -21.53
N ARG A 20 -30.86 3.10 -21.85
CA ARG A 20 -32.18 2.90 -21.29
C ARG A 20 -32.55 1.43 -21.23
N VAL A 21 -33.26 1.06 -20.20
CA VAL A 21 -33.90 -0.25 -20.05
C VAL A 21 -35.35 -0.10 -19.67
N THR A 22 -36.21 -0.92 -20.28
CA THR A 22 -37.61 -1.04 -19.92
C THR A 22 -37.92 -2.49 -19.59
N LEU A 23 -38.42 -2.72 -18.37
CA LEU A 23 -38.93 -4.00 -17.90
C LEU A 23 -40.44 -3.89 -17.76
N LYS A 24 -41.18 -4.68 -18.52
CA LYS A 24 -42.64 -4.67 -18.54
C LYS A 24 -43.17 -6.05 -18.21
N SER A 25 -44.08 -6.12 -17.24
CA SER A 25 -44.91 -7.28 -16.97
C SER A 25 -46.39 -6.89 -16.99
N ASP A 26 -47.28 -7.85 -16.80
CA ASP A 26 -48.71 -7.57 -16.68
C ASP A 26 -49.08 -6.75 -15.43
N LEU A 27 -48.14 -6.69 -14.45
CA LEU A 27 -48.35 -6.06 -13.15
C LEU A 27 -47.61 -4.72 -12.99
N ALA A 28 -46.49 -4.52 -13.67
CA ALA A 28 -45.67 -3.34 -13.46
C ALA A 28 -44.80 -3.00 -14.68
N VAL A 29 -44.46 -1.71 -14.81
CA VAL A 29 -43.48 -1.20 -15.76
C VAL A 29 -42.40 -0.47 -14.99
N TRP A 30 -41.15 -0.86 -15.25
CA TRP A 30 -39.96 -0.22 -14.70
C TRP A 30 -39.12 0.33 -15.83
N GLU A 31 -38.62 1.55 -15.65
CA GLU A 31 -37.74 2.21 -16.61
C GLU A 31 -36.44 2.64 -15.90
N GLY A 32 -35.32 2.17 -16.40
CA GLY A 32 -33.98 2.62 -16.02
C GLY A 32 -33.36 3.51 -17.07
N ALA A 33 -32.98 4.73 -16.70
CA ALA A 33 -32.20 5.61 -17.57
C ALA A 33 -30.75 5.69 -17.02
N LEU A 34 -29.79 5.44 -17.90
CA LEU A 34 -28.38 5.45 -17.55
C LEU A 34 -27.89 6.89 -17.34
N ILE A 35 -27.19 7.12 -16.24
CA ILE A 35 -26.43 8.34 -15.98
C ILE A 35 -24.98 8.00 -16.25
N ALA A 36 -24.42 8.51 -17.36
CA ALA A 36 -23.06 8.24 -17.82
C ALA A 36 -22.54 9.42 -18.66
N PRO A 37 -21.22 9.49 -18.93
CA PRO A 37 -20.66 10.53 -19.79
C PRO A 37 -21.30 10.56 -21.16
N ALA A 38 -21.36 11.73 -21.79
CA ALA A 38 -21.81 11.85 -23.16
C ALA A 38 -20.90 11.05 -24.09
N ARG A 39 -21.48 10.45 -25.12
CA ARG A 39 -20.74 9.67 -26.14
C ARG A 39 -19.84 10.57 -26.94
N THR A 40 -18.59 10.19 -27.13
CA THR A 40 -17.63 10.91 -27.99
C THR A 40 -17.81 10.55 -29.46
N LYS A 41 -18.28 9.34 -29.76
CA LYS A 41 -18.64 8.86 -31.11
C LYS A 41 -19.87 7.97 -30.99
N PRO A 42 -21.03 8.40 -31.47
CA PRO A 42 -22.24 7.61 -31.44
C PRO A 42 -22.23 6.53 -32.54
N GLU A 43 -21.64 5.38 -32.23
CA GLU A 43 -21.88 4.17 -33.04
C GLU A 43 -23.10 3.42 -32.47
N PRO A 44 -23.89 2.73 -33.31
CA PRO A 44 -25.01 1.96 -32.80
C PRO A 44 -24.50 0.81 -31.93
N PRO A 45 -25.12 0.55 -30.75
CA PRO A 45 -24.74 -0.55 -29.88
C PRO A 45 -24.91 -1.90 -30.60
N ILE A 46 -24.02 -2.81 -30.27
CA ILE A 46 -23.97 -4.16 -30.81
C ILE A 46 -24.62 -5.10 -29.79
N VAL A 47 -25.60 -5.87 -30.18
CA VAL A 47 -26.08 -7.00 -29.39
C VAL A 47 -25.04 -8.09 -29.47
N GLU A 48 -24.24 -8.23 -28.45
CA GLU A 48 -23.12 -9.17 -28.43
C GLU A 48 -23.59 -10.58 -28.10
N ARG A 49 -24.52 -10.71 -27.17
CA ARG A 49 -25.00 -12.02 -26.72
C ARG A 49 -26.43 -11.98 -26.17
N ILE A 50 -27.19 -13.02 -26.51
CA ILE A 50 -28.43 -13.39 -25.82
C ILE A 50 -28.29 -14.86 -25.46
N GLU A 51 -28.52 -15.22 -24.22
CA GLU A 51 -28.35 -16.58 -23.70
C GLU A 51 -29.48 -16.98 -22.78
N TYR A 52 -29.93 -18.20 -22.90
CA TYR A 52 -30.89 -18.85 -22.03
C TYR A 52 -30.24 -20.12 -21.46
N GLY A 53 -30.14 -20.20 -20.16
CA GLY A 53 -29.62 -21.35 -19.44
C GLY A 53 -30.68 -22.01 -18.56
N ARG A 54 -30.29 -23.07 -17.86
CA ARG A 54 -31.20 -23.80 -16.96
C ARG A 54 -31.79 -22.92 -15.85
N TYR A 55 -31.00 -21.91 -15.40
CA TYR A 55 -31.32 -21.08 -14.24
C TYR A 55 -31.30 -19.60 -14.56
N HIS A 56 -31.14 -19.22 -15.83
CA HIS A 56 -30.95 -17.82 -16.18
C HIS A 56 -31.43 -17.45 -17.58
N ALA A 57 -31.61 -16.15 -17.76
CA ALA A 57 -31.59 -15.51 -19.08
C ALA A 57 -30.70 -14.27 -19.01
N TRP A 58 -29.92 -14.01 -20.05
CA TRP A 58 -28.92 -12.98 -20.08
C TRP A 58 -28.79 -12.32 -21.44
N VAL A 59 -28.68 -10.97 -21.40
CA VAL A 59 -28.53 -10.13 -22.59
C VAL A 59 -27.39 -9.16 -22.36
N ARG A 60 -26.55 -9.01 -23.37
CA ARG A 60 -25.42 -8.11 -23.35
C ARG A 60 -25.36 -7.23 -24.61
N LEU A 61 -25.24 -5.91 -24.35
CA LEU A 61 -24.98 -4.91 -25.39
C LEU A 61 -23.57 -4.34 -25.17
N LEU A 62 -22.78 -4.33 -26.23
CA LEU A 62 -21.53 -3.61 -26.30
C LEU A 62 -21.73 -2.29 -27.05
N GLU A 63 -21.28 -1.21 -26.43
CA GLU A 63 -21.25 0.11 -27.00
C GLU A 63 -19.80 0.59 -27.08
N PRO A 64 -19.15 0.46 -28.23
CA PRO A 64 -17.79 0.93 -28.44
C PRO A 64 -17.77 2.46 -28.40
N ASP A 65 -17.06 3.04 -27.45
CA ASP A 65 -16.71 4.45 -27.40
C ASP A 65 -15.20 4.56 -27.29
N ALA A 66 -14.58 5.50 -27.98
CA ALA A 66 -13.12 5.60 -27.98
C ALA A 66 -12.52 5.91 -26.60
N THR A 67 -13.25 6.64 -25.75
CA THR A 67 -12.78 7.06 -24.45
C THR A 67 -13.32 6.19 -23.31
N TRP A 68 -14.60 5.85 -23.38
CA TRP A 68 -15.32 5.10 -22.34
C TRP A 68 -16.22 4.03 -22.98
N PRO A 69 -15.68 2.90 -23.45
CA PRO A 69 -16.50 1.78 -23.88
C PRO A 69 -17.48 1.36 -22.79
N ARG A 70 -18.69 1.03 -23.21
CA ARG A 70 -19.76 0.61 -22.29
C ARG A 70 -20.21 -0.79 -22.62
N ILE A 71 -20.45 -1.57 -21.56
CA ILE A 71 -21.14 -2.85 -21.66
C ILE A 71 -22.37 -2.73 -20.81
N VAL A 72 -23.54 -2.90 -21.39
CA VAL A 72 -24.82 -2.90 -20.65
C VAL A 72 -25.37 -4.31 -20.66
N GLU A 73 -25.65 -4.84 -19.50
CA GLU A 73 -26.12 -6.20 -19.32
C GLU A 73 -27.44 -6.22 -18.53
N ALA A 74 -28.33 -7.10 -18.93
CA ALA A 74 -29.48 -7.47 -18.11
C ALA A 74 -29.55 -8.98 -17.96
N ARG A 75 -29.77 -9.46 -16.74
CA ARG A 75 -29.91 -10.87 -16.41
C ARG A 75 -31.10 -11.12 -15.51
N MET A 76 -31.73 -12.26 -15.70
CA MET A 76 -32.68 -12.83 -14.74
C MET A 76 -32.10 -14.13 -14.20
N ASP A 77 -32.01 -14.27 -12.92
CA ASP A 77 -31.55 -15.49 -12.26
C ASP A 77 -32.71 -16.40 -11.84
N ALA A 78 -32.36 -17.54 -11.21
CA ALA A 78 -33.34 -18.54 -10.76
C ALA A 78 -34.31 -18.02 -9.67
N SER A 79 -33.99 -16.89 -9.01
CA SER A 79 -34.88 -16.28 -8.02
C SER A 79 -36.02 -15.48 -8.67
N GLY A 80 -35.93 -15.23 -9.97
CA GLY A 80 -36.83 -14.36 -10.70
C GLY A 80 -36.46 -12.88 -10.59
N ALA A 81 -35.34 -12.56 -9.97
CA ALA A 81 -34.79 -11.22 -9.91
C ALA A 81 -34.18 -10.84 -11.26
N VAL A 82 -34.38 -9.58 -11.68
CA VAL A 82 -33.73 -9.02 -12.86
C VAL A 82 -32.74 -7.97 -12.42
N THR A 83 -31.48 -8.19 -12.72
CA THR A 83 -30.40 -7.24 -12.50
C THR A 83 -29.99 -6.61 -13.81
N VAL A 84 -29.87 -5.28 -13.80
CA VAL A 84 -29.34 -4.48 -14.93
C VAL A 84 -28.09 -3.78 -14.45
N GLN A 85 -27.03 -3.89 -15.22
CA GLN A 85 -25.75 -3.27 -14.88
C GLN A 85 -25.09 -2.65 -16.10
N VAL A 86 -24.27 -1.64 -15.85
CA VAL A 86 -23.40 -1.03 -16.83
C VAL A 86 -21.97 -1.11 -16.34
N HIS A 87 -21.07 -1.47 -17.24
CA HIS A 87 -19.64 -1.38 -17.04
C HIS A 87 -19.09 -0.26 -17.91
N LEU A 88 -18.32 0.63 -17.32
CA LEU A 88 -17.48 1.59 -18.03
C LEU A 88 -16.04 1.14 -17.91
N GLN A 89 -15.34 1.15 -19.03
CA GLN A 89 -13.92 0.88 -19.09
C GLN A 89 -13.18 2.11 -19.62
N ARG A 90 -12.11 2.50 -18.96
CA ARG A 90 -11.22 3.53 -19.50
C ARG A 90 -10.10 2.88 -20.28
N MET A 91 -9.90 3.35 -21.52
CA MET A 91 -8.89 2.84 -22.44
C MET A 91 -7.60 3.66 -22.44
N GLU A 92 -7.60 4.86 -21.84
CA GLU A 92 -6.44 5.77 -21.83
C GLU A 92 -5.84 5.90 -20.42
N SER A 93 -4.51 5.96 -20.35
CA SER A 93 -3.77 6.27 -19.11
C SER A 93 -3.81 7.77 -18.82
N GLY A 94 -3.95 8.16 -17.56
CA GLY A 94 -3.86 9.56 -17.13
C GLY A 94 -4.59 9.85 -15.83
N ASP A 95 -4.22 10.93 -15.13
CA ASP A 95 -4.97 11.43 -13.98
C ASP A 95 -6.30 12.03 -14.47
N GLY A 96 -7.39 11.37 -14.21
CA GLY A 96 -8.72 11.80 -14.61
C GLY A 96 -9.72 11.78 -13.47
N THR A 97 -10.67 12.69 -13.51
CA THR A 97 -11.89 12.60 -12.71
C THR A 97 -12.73 11.44 -13.22
N ALA A 98 -13.29 10.64 -12.32
CA ALA A 98 -14.26 9.62 -12.71
C ALA A 98 -15.50 10.30 -13.31
N PRO A 99 -16.05 9.77 -14.40
CA PRO A 99 -17.30 10.29 -14.93
C PRO A 99 -18.46 9.99 -13.99
N ASP A 100 -19.52 10.79 -14.08
CA ASP A 100 -20.80 10.45 -13.44
C ASP A 100 -21.27 9.09 -13.95
N LEU A 101 -21.59 8.19 -13.03
CA LEU A 101 -22.08 6.85 -13.34
C LEU A 101 -23.19 6.46 -12.37
N GLY A 102 -24.32 6.02 -12.90
CA GLY A 102 -25.44 5.58 -12.10
C GLY A 102 -26.70 5.30 -12.91
N TRP A 103 -27.82 5.18 -12.21
CA TRP A 103 -29.12 4.92 -12.79
C TRP A 103 -30.20 5.82 -12.22
N MET A 104 -31.11 6.27 -13.05
CA MET A 104 -32.40 6.82 -12.69
C MET A 104 -33.45 5.75 -12.94
N VAL A 105 -33.97 5.12 -11.90
CA VAL A 105 -34.99 4.07 -12.02
C VAL A 105 -36.37 4.64 -11.69
N ARG A 106 -37.33 4.52 -12.61
CA ARG A 106 -38.72 4.92 -12.45
C ARG A 106 -39.61 3.69 -12.44
N GLY A 107 -40.64 3.74 -11.61
CA GLY A 107 -41.58 2.63 -11.47
C GLY A 107 -42.59 2.86 -10.35
N PRO A 108 -43.37 1.85 -9.95
CA PRO A 108 -44.30 1.95 -8.84
C PRO A 108 -43.56 1.96 -7.47
N VAL A 109 -42.59 2.85 -7.29
CA VAL A 109 -41.72 2.91 -6.15
C VAL A 109 -42.30 3.75 -5.04
N VAL A 110 -42.30 3.22 -3.83
CA VAL A 110 -42.56 3.96 -2.60
C VAL A 110 -41.21 4.22 -1.93
N PRO A 111 -40.79 5.48 -1.73
CA PRO A 111 -39.57 5.79 -1.02
C PRO A 111 -39.62 5.26 0.40
N PRO A 112 -38.49 4.75 0.95
CA PRO A 112 -38.43 4.36 2.35
C PRO A 112 -38.62 5.59 3.27
N ASP A 113 -39.29 5.43 4.38
CA ASP A 113 -39.55 6.50 5.36
C ASP A 113 -38.27 7.08 6.00
N ARG A 114 -37.14 6.44 5.84
CA ARG A 114 -35.83 6.88 6.34
C ARG A 114 -34.73 6.54 5.34
N PRO A 115 -33.73 7.42 5.16
CA PRO A 115 -32.56 7.05 4.38
C PRO A 115 -31.85 5.87 5.04
N HIS A 116 -31.65 4.79 4.29
CA HIS A 116 -30.94 3.61 4.76
C HIS A 116 -29.47 3.94 5.04
N ARG A 117 -29.03 3.57 6.25
CA ARG A 117 -27.61 3.55 6.60
C ARG A 117 -27.06 2.15 6.37
N PHE A 118 -25.88 2.12 5.84
CA PHE A 118 -25.06 0.95 5.68
C PHE A 118 -24.93 0.17 7.01
N GLY A 119 -25.12 -1.13 7.00
CA GLY A 119 -24.88 -2.00 8.16
C GLY A 119 -26.11 -2.41 8.97
N ASP A 120 -27.30 -1.88 8.66
CA ASP A 120 -28.54 -2.20 9.41
C ASP A 120 -29.18 -3.54 8.98
N GLY A 121 -28.52 -4.35 8.16
CA GLY A 121 -29.05 -5.65 7.69
C GLY A 121 -30.28 -5.57 6.78
N GLN A 122 -30.64 -4.37 6.34
CA GLN A 122 -31.78 -4.11 5.47
C GLN A 122 -31.31 -3.70 4.08
N PRO A 123 -31.33 -4.61 3.10
CA PRO A 123 -30.81 -4.37 1.78
C PRO A 123 -31.71 -3.55 0.84
N ILE A 124 -32.87 -3.09 1.31
CA ILE A 124 -33.93 -2.60 0.44
C ILE A 124 -33.87 -1.09 0.33
N VAL A 125 -33.72 -0.59 -0.89
CA VAL A 125 -33.77 0.85 -1.17
C VAL A 125 -35.19 1.34 -1.37
N ALA A 126 -36.07 0.53 -1.96
CA ALA A 126 -37.46 0.86 -2.17
C ALA A 126 -38.31 -0.40 -2.40
N CYS A 127 -39.60 -0.33 -2.06
CA CYS A 127 -40.58 -1.37 -2.39
C CYS A 127 -41.57 -0.85 -3.42
N SER A 128 -42.19 -1.74 -4.18
CA SER A 128 -43.36 -1.38 -4.99
C SER A 128 -44.56 -1.03 -4.13
N SER A 129 -45.49 -0.21 -4.66
CA SER A 129 -46.67 0.24 -3.94
C SER A 129 -47.62 -0.90 -3.51
N ASP A 130 -47.54 -2.04 -4.17
CA ASP A 130 -48.28 -3.27 -3.83
C ASP A 130 -47.50 -4.21 -2.90
N GLY A 131 -46.24 -3.88 -2.56
CA GLY A 131 -45.33 -4.70 -1.74
C GLY A 131 -44.85 -5.99 -2.41
N ALA A 132 -45.10 -6.19 -3.70
CA ALA A 132 -44.75 -7.42 -4.41
C ALA A 132 -43.28 -7.46 -4.89
N TRP A 133 -42.66 -6.30 -5.05
CA TRP A 133 -41.34 -6.14 -5.59
C TRP A 133 -40.45 -5.23 -4.75
N THR A 134 -39.19 -5.51 -4.78
CA THR A 134 -38.14 -4.70 -4.16
C THR A 134 -37.17 -4.19 -5.23
N LEU A 135 -36.74 -2.93 -5.07
CA LEU A 135 -35.69 -2.32 -5.87
C LEU A 135 -34.44 -2.19 -4.99
N SER A 136 -33.31 -2.69 -5.45
CA SER A 136 -32.01 -2.55 -4.79
C SER A 136 -30.97 -2.02 -5.75
N PHE A 137 -29.87 -1.49 -5.20
CA PHE A 137 -28.69 -1.07 -5.95
C PHE A 137 -27.50 -1.89 -5.43
N PRO A 138 -27.15 -3.00 -6.09
CA PRO A 138 -26.14 -3.94 -5.61
C PRO A 138 -24.79 -3.32 -5.26
N ASP A 139 -24.40 -2.27 -5.91
CA ASP A 139 -23.11 -1.62 -5.63
C ASP A 139 -23.15 -0.56 -4.52
N ALA A 140 -24.35 -0.08 -4.15
CA ALA A 140 -24.48 1.01 -3.18
C ALA A 140 -23.87 0.68 -1.82
N ALA A 141 -23.77 -0.60 -1.52
CA ALA A 141 -23.22 -1.12 -0.28
C ALA A 141 -21.69 -1.12 -0.23
N SER A 142 -21.03 -1.39 -1.35
CA SER A 142 -19.57 -1.49 -1.42
C SER A 142 -18.90 -0.13 -1.57
N TYR A 143 -19.62 0.87 -2.08
CA TYR A 143 -19.02 2.17 -2.38
C TYR A 143 -19.45 3.20 -1.36
N ARG A 144 -18.57 3.53 -0.42
CA ARG A 144 -18.78 4.56 0.61
C ARG A 144 -19.17 5.94 0.07
N ARG A 145 -19.02 6.16 -1.23
CA ARG A 145 -19.29 7.41 -1.94
C ARG A 145 -20.55 7.37 -2.80
N GLY A 146 -21.23 6.22 -2.88
CA GLY A 146 -22.48 6.11 -3.62
C GLY A 146 -23.60 6.94 -2.96
N ARG A 147 -24.37 7.68 -3.79
CA ARG A 147 -25.52 8.47 -3.34
C ARG A 147 -26.80 7.87 -3.88
N VAL A 148 -27.77 7.67 -3.02
CA VAL A 148 -29.13 7.24 -3.40
C VAL A 148 -30.10 8.33 -2.99
N GLU A 149 -30.82 8.89 -3.97
CA GLU A 149 -31.83 9.92 -3.78
C GLU A 149 -33.16 9.36 -4.24
N ALA A 150 -34.16 9.36 -3.39
CA ALA A 150 -35.50 8.83 -3.69
C ALA A 150 -36.51 9.97 -3.80
N GLU A 151 -37.27 9.97 -4.89
CA GLU A 151 -38.41 10.84 -5.13
C GLU A 151 -39.64 9.98 -5.38
N ALA A 152 -40.86 10.55 -5.32
CA ALA A 152 -42.08 9.81 -5.59
C ALA A 152 -42.07 9.24 -7.03
N GLY A 153 -42.04 7.93 -7.15
CA GLY A 153 -42.03 7.22 -8.43
C GLY A 153 -40.67 7.16 -9.14
N ALA A 154 -39.60 7.62 -8.47
CA ALA A 154 -38.23 7.51 -9.04
C ALA A 154 -37.18 7.39 -7.96
N VAL A 155 -36.11 6.64 -8.25
CA VAL A 155 -34.91 6.55 -7.42
C VAL A 155 -33.71 6.83 -8.29
N ARG A 156 -32.87 7.77 -7.85
CA ARG A 156 -31.59 8.11 -8.49
C ARG A 156 -30.46 7.51 -7.70
N TYR A 157 -29.67 6.70 -8.32
CA TYR A 157 -28.44 6.15 -7.79
C TYR A 157 -27.25 6.71 -8.55
N LEU A 158 -26.33 7.36 -7.86
CA LEU A 158 -25.04 7.78 -8.37
C LEU A 158 -23.94 7.04 -7.62
N ARG A 159 -23.16 6.27 -8.35
CA ARG A 159 -21.99 5.59 -7.81
C ARG A 159 -20.83 6.55 -7.57
N CYS A 160 -20.57 7.44 -8.51
CA CYS A 160 -19.58 8.50 -8.41
C CYS A 160 -20.09 9.75 -9.15
N ALA A 161 -19.63 10.90 -8.67
CA ALA A 161 -19.88 12.19 -9.31
C ALA A 161 -18.57 12.72 -9.91
N SER A 162 -18.68 13.46 -11.00
CA SER A 162 -17.55 14.05 -11.76
C SER A 162 -16.67 14.99 -10.92
N GLU A 163 -17.17 15.45 -9.78
CA GLU A 163 -16.46 16.32 -8.85
C GLU A 163 -15.46 15.57 -7.95
N GLU A 164 -15.52 14.23 -7.91
CA GLU A 164 -14.67 13.42 -7.05
C GLU A 164 -13.43 12.94 -7.81
N ARG A 165 -12.24 13.29 -7.33
CA ARG A 165 -11.00 12.67 -7.80
C ARG A 165 -10.97 11.22 -7.34
N VAL A 166 -10.94 10.31 -8.28
CA VAL A 166 -10.84 8.88 -8.02
C VAL A 166 -9.45 8.42 -8.45
N PRO A 167 -8.76 7.62 -7.63
CA PRO A 167 -7.48 7.02 -8.02
C PRO A 167 -7.58 6.34 -9.38
N MET A 168 -6.56 6.45 -10.20
CA MET A 168 -6.60 6.02 -11.60
C MET A 168 -6.96 4.54 -11.76
N GLN A 169 -6.54 3.69 -10.82
CA GLN A 169 -6.87 2.26 -10.82
C GLN A 169 -8.36 2.00 -10.58
N GLU A 170 -9.01 2.83 -9.77
CA GLU A 170 -10.46 2.80 -9.60
C GLU A 170 -11.20 3.44 -10.78
N SER A 171 -10.55 4.30 -11.55
CA SER A 171 -11.15 4.93 -12.73
C SER A 171 -11.13 4.05 -13.98
N ALA A 172 -10.27 3.02 -14.01
CA ALA A 172 -10.14 2.15 -15.18
C ALA A 172 -11.38 1.26 -15.41
N TRP A 173 -12.09 0.91 -14.33
CA TRP A 173 -13.29 0.09 -14.37
C TRP A 173 -14.35 0.62 -13.44
N ARG A 174 -15.57 0.75 -13.94
CA ARG A 174 -16.72 1.17 -13.15
C ARG A 174 -17.94 0.34 -13.49
N ARG A 175 -18.62 -0.12 -12.44
CA ARG A 175 -19.91 -0.78 -12.54
C ARG A 175 -20.96 0.05 -11.80
N ALA A 176 -22.14 0.16 -12.36
CA ALA A 176 -23.32 0.60 -11.63
C ALA A 176 -24.49 -0.33 -11.98
N ALA A 177 -25.16 -0.85 -10.98
CA ALA A 177 -26.25 -1.81 -11.14
C ALA A 177 -27.49 -1.40 -10.35
N PHE A 178 -28.66 -1.84 -10.84
CA PHE A 178 -29.88 -1.94 -10.06
C PHE A 178 -30.52 -3.31 -10.24
N ALA A 179 -31.23 -3.77 -9.27
CA ALA A 179 -31.96 -5.03 -9.33
C ALA A 179 -33.41 -4.85 -8.90
N ILE A 180 -34.31 -5.52 -9.61
CA ILE A 180 -35.72 -5.63 -9.27
C ILE A 180 -35.98 -7.10 -8.96
N ALA A 181 -36.38 -7.37 -7.74
CA ALA A 181 -36.57 -8.74 -7.26
C ALA A 181 -37.95 -8.91 -6.62
N PRO A 182 -38.54 -10.12 -6.70
CA PRO A 182 -39.70 -10.45 -5.87
C PRO A 182 -39.43 -10.18 -4.37
N ALA A 183 -40.42 -9.69 -3.65
CA ALA A 183 -40.26 -9.35 -2.23
C ALA A 183 -39.84 -10.53 -1.34
N SER A 184 -40.02 -11.77 -1.81
CA SER A 184 -39.55 -12.99 -1.16
C SER A 184 -38.10 -13.29 -1.29
N VAL A 185 -37.39 -12.61 -2.23
CA VAL A 185 -35.99 -12.85 -2.53
C VAL A 185 -35.11 -12.27 -1.43
N LYS A 186 -34.15 -13.05 -0.98
CA LYS A 186 -33.11 -12.61 -0.06
C LYS A 186 -32.01 -11.87 -0.81
N PHE A 187 -31.33 -10.97 -0.11
CA PHE A 187 -30.20 -10.23 -0.61
C PHE A 187 -28.98 -10.55 0.22
N ASN A 188 -27.82 -10.57 -0.44
CA ASN A 188 -26.54 -10.68 0.24
C ASN A 188 -26.10 -9.31 0.82
N ALA A 189 -24.92 -9.25 1.43
CA ALA A 189 -24.39 -8.03 2.05
C ALA A 189 -24.16 -6.88 1.05
N LEU A 190 -24.08 -7.16 -0.26
CA LEU A 190 -23.95 -6.16 -1.32
C LEU A 190 -25.27 -5.81 -2.01
N LEU A 191 -26.39 -6.19 -1.42
CA LEU A 191 -27.70 -5.94 -2.00
C LEU A 191 -27.97 -6.65 -3.34
N GLU A 192 -27.15 -7.65 -3.69
CA GLU A 192 -27.45 -8.52 -4.83
C GLU A 192 -28.54 -9.54 -4.44
N PRO A 193 -29.53 -9.76 -5.30
CA PRO A 193 -30.50 -10.82 -5.07
C PRO A 193 -29.83 -12.18 -5.15
N VAL A 194 -30.12 -13.06 -4.21
CA VAL A 194 -29.54 -14.39 -4.11
C VAL A 194 -30.62 -15.44 -4.35
N ALA A 195 -30.43 -16.27 -5.37
CA ALA A 195 -31.22 -17.45 -5.58
C ALA A 195 -30.96 -18.48 -4.47
N ASP A 196 -32.00 -19.07 -3.92
CA ASP A 196 -31.86 -20.12 -2.87
C ASP A 196 -31.57 -21.46 -3.53
N ILE A 197 -30.42 -21.60 -4.18
CA ILE A 197 -29.94 -22.85 -4.77
C ILE A 197 -29.23 -23.64 -3.66
N ARG A 198 -29.33 -24.95 -3.72
CA ARG A 198 -28.78 -25.84 -2.70
C ARG A 198 -27.26 -25.76 -2.64
N MET A 199 -26.75 -25.35 -1.50
CA MET A 199 -25.38 -25.61 -1.15
C MET A 199 -25.25 -27.07 -0.73
N THR A 200 -24.36 -27.83 -1.38
CA THR A 200 -24.02 -29.20 -0.91
C THR A 200 -23.17 -29.03 0.35
N VAL A 201 -23.78 -29.33 1.51
CA VAL A 201 -23.10 -29.22 2.80
C VAL A 201 -22.67 -30.60 3.25
N SER A 202 -21.38 -30.74 3.52
CA SER A 202 -20.81 -31.90 4.21
C SER A 202 -19.93 -31.38 5.36
N PRO A 203 -20.55 -30.88 6.44
CA PRO A 203 -19.82 -30.15 7.47
C PRO A 203 -18.89 -31.07 8.24
N LEU A 204 -17.66 -30.58 8.45
CA LEU A 204 -16.72 -31.17 9.38
C LEU A 204 -17.22 -30.95 10.81
N ASP A 205 -17.55 -32.00 11.53
CA ASP A 205 -18.00 -31.93 12.92
C ASP A 205 -16.82 -31.66 13.86
N LEU A 206 -16.76 -30.46 14.39
CA LEU A 206 -15.79 -30.03 15.40
C LEU A 206 -16.39 -29.81 16.79
N ALA A 207 -17.65 -30.20 17.01
CA ALA A 207 -18.31 -30.05 18.31
C ALA A 207 -17.53 -30.70 19.47
N PRO A 208 -16.81 -31.85 19.30
CA PRO A 208 -15.95 -32.41 20.34
C PRO A 208 -14.71 -31.56 20.64
N TRP A 209 -14.34 -30.57 19.79
CA TRP A 209 -13.09 -29.84 19.81
C TRP A 209 -13.33 -28.32 19.80
N PRO A 210 -13.79 -27.70 20.93
CA PRO A 210 -14.18 -26.29 20.94
C PRO A 210 -13.10 -25.31 20.51
N LEU A 211 -11.81 -25.63 20.73
CA LEU A 211 -10.71 -24.79 20.28
C LEU A 211 -10.54 -24.81 18.77
N LEU A 212 -10.66 -25.99 18.15
CA LEU A 212 -10.59 -26.11 16.69
C LEU A 212 -11.76 -25.42 16.01
N ASP A 213 -12.96 -25.53 16.59
CA ASP A 213 -14.14 -24.82 16.11
C ASP A 213 -14.00 -23.29 16.24
N SER A 214 -13.46 -22.83 17.36
CA SER A 214 -13.16 -21.41 17.57
C SER A 214 -12.10 -20.88 16.59
N LEU A 215 -11.04 -21.67 16.30
CA LEU A 215 -10.03 -21.32 15.33
C LEU A 215 -10.61 -21.28 13.90
N ARG A 216 -11.46 -22.24 13.55
CA ARG A 216 -12.19 -22.23 12.28
C ARG A 216 -13.05 -20.98 12.13
N ALA A 217 -13.84 -20.65 13.14
CA ALA A 217 -14.68 -19.46 13.14
C ALA A 217 -13.85 -18.16 13.06
N TYR A 218 -12.70 -18.12 13.71
CA TYR A 218 -11.74 -17.01 13.58
C TYR A 218 -11.22 -16.90 12.14
N THR A 219 -10.80 -18.03 11.55
CA THR A 219 -10.29 -18.10 10.19
C THR A 219 -11.32 -17.59 9.18
N HIS A 220 -12.60 -18.00 9.33
CA HIS A 220 -13.68 -17.54 8.46
C HIS A 220 -13.91 -16.03 8.56
N ARG A 221 -13.96 -15.49 9.79
CA ARG A 221 -14.07 -14.04 9.97
C ARG A 221 -12.90 -13.28 9.35
N ALA A 222 -11.69 -13.81 9.46
CA ALA A 222 -10.50 -13.23 8.86
C ALA A 222 -10.58 -13.25 7.33
N ILE A 223 -11.04 -14.35 6.71
CA ILE A 223 -11.25 -14.44 5.26
C ILE A 223 -12.26 -13.38 4.80
N VAL A 224 -13.45 -13.35 5.43
CA VAL A 224 -14.50 -12.38 5.09
C VAL A 224 -13.97 -10.94 5.23
N HIS A 225 -13.25 -10.66 6.31
CA HIS A 225 -12.67 -9.33 6.53
C HIS A 225 -11.65 -8.94 5.46
N CYS A 226 -10.76 -9.87 5.08
CA CYS A 226 -9.78 -9.62 4.02
C CYS A 226 -10.45 -9.35 2.67
N MET A 227 -11.54 -10.06 2.37
CA MET A 227 -12.28 -9.89 1.13
C MET A 227 -13.15 -8.63 1.10
N CYS A 228 -13.42 -8.02 2.26
CA CYS A 228 -14.24 -6.83 2.39
C CYS A 228 -13.43 -5.54 2.53
N GLN A 229 -12.13 -5.57 2.28
CA GLN A 229 -11.28 -4.37 2.38
C GLN A 229 -11.35 -3.52 1.11
N GLY A 230 -11.37 -2.20 1.31
CA GLY A 230 -11.35 -1.22 0.22
C GLY A 230 -12.75 -0.84 -0.28
N ASP A 231 -12.76 -0.01 -1.32
CA ASP A 231 -13.98 0.44 -1.99
C ASP A 231 -14.57 -0.64 -2.92
N ASP A 232 -13.78 -1.64 -3.27
CA ASP A 232 -14.14 -2.75 -4.14
C ASP A 232 -14.28 -4.03 -3.31
N PHE A 233 -15.46 -4.26 -2.77
CA PHE A 233 -15.79 -5.43 -1.99
C PHE A 233 -15.49 -6.73 -2.77
N GLY A 234 -14.87 -7.71 -2.09
CA GLY A 234 -14.47 -8.96 -2.69
C GLY A 234 -13.11 -8.92 -3.37
N ASN A 235 -12.44 -7.76 -3.42
CA ASN A 235 -11.04 -7.69 -3.82
C ASN A 235 -10.13 -7.87 -2.61
N VAL A 236 -9.22 -8.80 -2.72
CA VAL A 236 -8.27 -9.09 -1.66
C VAL A 236 -7.08 -8.14 -1.76
N THR A 237 -6.91 -7.28 -0.75
CA THR A 237 -5.81 -6.30 -0.67
C THR A 237 -4.61 -6.84 0.11
N ALA A 238 -4.38 -8.13 0.12
CA ALA A 238 -3.55 -8.84 1.08
C ALA A 238 -2.09 -8.40 1.16
N TYR A 239 -1.53 -7.82 0.11
CA TYR A 239 -0.08 -7.58 0.08
C TYR A 239 0.38 -6.16 0.34
N ASN A 240 -0.49 -5.18 0.44
CA ASN A 240 -0.06 -3.80 0.67
C ASN A 240 -1.11 -2.99 1.42
N LYS A 241 -1.07 -3.06 2.73
CA LYS A 241 -1.90 -2.25 3.64
C LYS A 241 -1.79 -0.74 3.38
N ASP A 242 -0.65 -0.30 2.85
CA ASP A 242 -0.31 1.10 2.69
C ASP A 242 -0.62 1.66 1.29
N LYS A 243 -1.06 0.81 0.38
CA LYS A 243 -1.43 1.23 -0.97
C LYS A 243 -2.89 0.89 -1.24
N PRO A 244 -3.75 1.90 -1.36
CA PRO A 244 -5.19 1.71 -1.59
C PRO A 244 -5.51 1.25 -3.03
N ALA A 245 -4.69 0.40 -3.58
CA ALA A 245 -4.94 -0.16 -4.89
C ALA A 245 -5.49 -1.58 -4.73
N PRO A 246 -6.55 -1.94 -5.43
CA PRO A 246 -7.05 -3.30 -5.41
C PRO A 246 -5.94 -4.23 -5.87
N ALA A 247 -5.57 -5.17 -5.00
CA ALA A 247 -4.51 -6.11 -5.28
C ALA A 247 -5.06 -7.27 -6.13
N PHE A 248 -5.28 -7.02 -7.40
CA PHE A 248 -5.75 -8.06 -8.32
C PHE A 248 -4.78 -9.25 -8.44
N GLY A 249 -3.49 -9.01 -8.29
CA GLY A 249 -2.49 -10.05 -8.50
C GLY A 249 -2.47 -11.18 -7.49
N MET A 250 -3.06 -10.95 -6.33
CA MET A 250 -3.13 -11.97 -5.29
C MET A 250 -4.51 -12.65 -5.24
N ASN A 251 -5.43 -12.21 -6.09
CA ASN A 251 -6.73 -12.84 -6.26
C ASN A 251 -6.60 -14.09 -7.13
N ARG A 252 -5.87 -15.07 -6.61
CA ARG A 252 -5.79 -16.37 -7.23
C ARG A 252 -7.14 -17.03 -7.11
N LEU A 253 -7.76 -17.38 -8.24
CA LEU A 253 -9.09 -17.98 -8.25
C LEU A 253 -9.15 -19.35 -7.51
N ASN A 254 -8.02 -20.04 -7.37
CA ASN A 254 -7.99 -21.25 -6.55
C ASN A 254 -8.20 -20.99 -5.06
N HIS A 255 -7.92 -19.79 -4.57
CA HIS A 255 -8.35 -19.42 -3.22
C HIS A 255 -9.86 -19.35 -3.12
N ALA A 256 -10.54 -18.84 -4.14
CA ALA A 256 -11.99 -18.89 -4.20
C ALA A 256 -12.54 -20.32 -4.17
N TRP A 257 -11.97 -21.22 -4.95
CA TRP A 257 -12.34 -22.61 -4.89
C TRP A 257 -12.16 -23.20 -3.47
N ALA A 258 -11.02 -22.95 -2.85
CA ALA A 258 -10.76 -23.41 -1.49
C ALA A 258 -11.74 -22.82 -0.45
N ILE A 259 -12.22 -21.60 -0.68
CA ILE A 259 -13.23 -20.98 0.18
C ILE A 259 -14.61 -21.60 -0.06
N PHE A 260 -14.98 -21.97 -1.27
CA PHE A 260 -16.21 -22.74 -1.53
C PHE A 260 -16.18 -24.10 -0.85
N ASP A 261 -15.04 -24.80 -0.92
CA ASP A 261 -14.84 -26.04 -0.20
C ASP A 261 -14.96 -25.84 1.32
N GLU A 262 -14.38 -24.75 1.84
CA GLU A 262 -14.48 -24.38 3.25
C GLU A 262 -15.92 -24.05 3.65
N ALA A 263 -16.66 -23.32 2.83
CA ALA A 263 -18.08 -23.03 3.07
C ALA A 263 -18.92 -24.31 3.05
N GLY A 264 -18.65 -25.24 2.13
CA GLY A 264 -19.28 -26.56 2.05
C GLY A 264 -18.98 -27.41 3.28
N ASN A 265 -17.73 -27.46 3.72
CA ASN A 265 -17.29 -28.22 4.89
C ASN A 265 -17.89 -27.69 6.21
N THR A 266 -18.28 -26.43 6.25
CA THR A 266 -18.78 -25.79 7.48
C THR A 266 -20.26 -25.47 7.45
N GLY A 267 -20.88 -25.42 6.28
CA GLY A 267 -22.23 -24.90 6.09
C GLY A 267 -22.34 -23.40 6.31
N ASP A 268 -21.23 -22.66 6.25
CA ASP A 268 -21.17 -21.22 6.49
C ASP A 268 -21.67 -20.43 5.27
N ARG A 269 -22.92 -19.99 5.35
CA ARG A 269 -23.56 -19.19 4.30
C ARG A 269 -22.93 -17.81 4.12
N THR A 270 -22.40 -17.21 5.18
CA THR A 270 -21.74 -15.90 5.10
C THR A 270 -20.46 -16.01 4.28
N LEU A 271 -19.68 -17.05 4.53
CA LEU A 271 -18.47 -17.33 3.76
C LEU A 271 -18.81 -17.61 2.30
N ARG A 272 -19.83 -18.42 2.03
CA ARG A 272 -20.34 -18.69 0.69
C ARG A 272 -20.75 -17.42 -0.04
N ASP A 273 -21.58 -16.59 0.60
CA ASP A 273 -22.09 -15.36 -0.02
C ASP A 273 -20.96 -14.37 -0.28
N THR A 274 -19.99 -14.26 0.62
CA THR A 274 -18.78 -13.46 0.41
C THR A 274 -18.00 -13.92 -0.81
N LEU A 275 -17.92 -15.23 -1.01
CA LEU A 275 -17.22 -15.78 -2.15
C LEU A 275 -17.95 -15.56 -3.48
N VAL A 276 -19.27 -15.69 -3.49
CA VAL A 276 -20.09 -15.33 -4.65
C VAL A 276 -19.84 -13.87 -5.06
N LEU A 277 -19.77 -12.99 -4.06
CA LEU A 277 -19.41 -11.60 -4.27
C LEU A 277 -18.01 -11.41 -4.86
N TRP A 278 -17.04 -12.17 -4.36
CA TRP A 278 -15.70 -12.12 -4.90
C TRP A 278 -15.65 -12.57 -6.35
N CYS A 279 -16.37 -13.63 -6.70
CA CYS A 279 -16.53 -14.04 -8.09
C CYS A 279 -17.24 -12.96 -8.94
N SER A 280 -18.25 -12.27 -8.39
CA SER A 280 -18.89 -11.13 -9.06
C SER A 280 -17.90 -10.01 -9.33
N ASN A 281 -17.08 -9.64 -8.35
CA ASN A 281 -16.07 -8.62 -8.54
C ASN A 281 -14.95 -9.04 -9.50
N MET A 282 -14.54 -10.30 -9.48
CA MET A 282 -13.59 -10.84 -10.45
C MET A 282 -14.15 -10.73 -11.87
N TYR A 283 -15.42 -11.06 -12.06
CA TYR A 283 -16.09 -10.87 -13.35
C TYR A 283 -16.10 -9.39 -13.76
N ASP A 284 -16.53 -8.52 -12.86
CA ASP A 284 -16.79 -7.12 -13.18
C ASP A 284 -15.51 -6.27 -13.30
N LEU A 285 -14.48 -6.57 -12.52
CA LEU A 285 -13.31 -5.72 -12.36
C LEU A 285 -12.01 -6.34 -12.86
N SER A 286 -11.92 -7.66 -12.88
CA SER A 286 -10.66 -8.35 -13.17
C SER A 286 -10.64 -9.02 -14.53
N LEU A 287 -11.77 -9.52 -15.05
CA LEU A 287 -11.83 -10.10 -16.38
C LEU A 287 -11.73 -9.00 -17.44
N TRP A 288 -10.97 -9.29 -18.48
CA TRP A 288 -10.84 -8.41 -19.60
C TRP A 288 -11.93 -8.69 -20.66
N TRP A 289 -12.73 -7.69 -20.93
CA TRP A 289 -13.86 -7.80 -21.86
C TRP A 289 -13.74 -6.90 -23.09
N GLY A 290 -12.79 -5.97 -23.10
CA GLY A 290 -12.69 -4.92 -24.12
C GLY A 290 -11.95 -5.32 -25.40
N ASP A 291 -11.42 -6.53 -25.47
CA ASP A 291 -10.58 -6.97 -26.58
C ASP A 291 -10.77 -8.45 -26.87
N THR A 292 -10.79 -8.80 -28.17
CA THR A 292 -10.93 -10.19 -28.62
C THR A 292 -9.66 -11.00 -28.41
N ASP A 293 -8.50 -10.37 -28.44
CA ASP A 293 -7.21 -11.10 -28.39
C ASP A 293 -6.84 -11.55 -26.99
N THR A 294 -7.34 -10.85 -25.96
CA THR A 294 -7.05 -11.17 -24.54
C THR A 294 -8.32 -11.40 -23.72
N PHE A 295 -9.43 -11.60 -24.41
CA PHE A 295 -10.72 -11.83 -23.79
C PHE A 295 -10.70 -13.04 -22.85
N GLY A 296 -11.15 -12.84 -21.62
CA GLY A 296 -11.18 -13.86 -20.58
C GLY A 296 -9.93 -13.96 -19.74
N GLY A 297 -8.85 -13.26 -20.06
CA GLY A 297 -7.72 -13.11 -19.18
C GLY A 297 -8.07 -12.26 -17.96
N THR A 298 -7.41 -12.53 -16.83
CA THR A 298 -7.56 -11.69 -15.63
C THR A 298 -6.49 -10.62 -15.57
N ARG A 299 -6.84 -9.43 -15.08
CA ARG A 299 -5.86 -8.41 -14.77
C ARG A 299 -4.96 -8.90 -13.65
N TYR A 300 -3.70 -9.12 -13.94
CA TYR A 300 -2.71 -9.40 -12.93
C TYR A 300 -2.25 -8.14 -12.23
N ASN A 301 -2.19 -8.16 -10.92
CA ASN A 301 -1.97 -6.94 -10.16
C ASN A 301 -0.64 -6.85 -9.40
N ASN A 302 0.43 -7.33 -9.95
CA ASN A 302 1.72 -6.75 -9.60
C ASN A 302 1.91 -5.34 -10.17
N ALA A 303 0.86 -4.87 -10.67
CA ALA A 303 0.69 -3.61 -11.35
C ALA A 303 1.18 -2.42 -10.54
N ASN A 304 0.96 -2.42 -9.23
CA ASN A 304 1.41 -1.34 -8.36
C ASN A 304 2.91 -1.35 -8.12
N ALA A 305 3.52 -2.52 -8.05
CA ALA A 305 4.97 -2.66 -7.91
C ALA A 305 5.70 -2.28 -9.20
N MET A 306 5.04 -2.38 -10.36
CA MET A 306 5.66 -2.25 -11.67
C MET A 306 5.25 -1.00 -12.45
N GLY A 307 4.56 -0.05 -11.83
CA GLY A 307 4.22 1.21 -12.49
C GLY A 307 3.16 1.10 -13.58
N VAL A 308 2.16 0.26 -13.40
CA VAL A 308 1.05 0.02 -14.36
C VAL A 308 0.33 1.26 -14.84
N LYS A 309 0.48 2.38 -14.17
CA LYS A 309 0.01 3.66 -14.68
C LYS A 309 0.40 3.89 -16.15
N ASP A 310 1.57 3.44 -16.52
CA ASP A 310 2.15 3.67 -17.83
C ASP A 310 1.83 2.56 -18.84
N HIS A 311 1.14 1.49 -18.42
CA HIS A 311 0.92 0.29 -19.21
C HIS A 311 -0.56 -0.16 -19.28
N LEU A 312 -1.49 0.70 -18.90
CA LEU A 312 -2.92 0.37 -19.03
C LEU A 312 -3.34 0.11 -20.47
N ASP A 313 -2.63 0.71 -21.43
CA ASP A 313 -2.84 0.54 -22.86
C ASP A 313 -2.01 -0.59 -23.47
N ASP A 314 -1.08 -1.16 -22.70
CA ASP A 314 -0.22 -2.25 -23.14
C ASP A 314 -0.85 -3.60 -22.74
N LYS A 315 -1.68 -4.12 -23.63
CA LYS A 315 -2.36 -5.41 -23.43
C LYS A 315 -1.39 -6.55 -23.25
N GLU A 316 -0.27 -6.53 -23.95
CA GLU A 316 0.75 -7.57 -23.86
C GLU A 316 1.44 -7.54 -22.51
N PHE A 317 1.74 -6.35 -22.01
CA PHE A 317 2.29 -6.19 -20.64
C PHE A 317 1.31 -6.67 -19.56
N MET A 318 0.05 -6.25 -19.64
CA MET A 318 -0.96 -6.59 -18.64
C MET A 318 -1.30 -8.08 -18.59
N TRP A 319 -1.26 -8.76 -19.75
CA TRP A 319 -1.79 -10.11 -19.88
C TRP A 319 -0.74 -11.16 -20.19
N ARG A 320 0.38 -10.79 -20.80
CA ARG A 320 1.40 -11.72 -21.27
C ARG A 320 2.77 -11.51 -20.65
N SER A 321 3.15 -10.29 -20.30
CA SER A 321 4.54 -10.00 -19.93
C SER A 321 4.89 -10.40 -18.51
N ASN A 322 3.95 -10.43 -17.61
CA ASN A 322 4.23 -10.78 -16.23
C ASN A 322 3.94 -12.22 -15.89
N THR A 323 3.92 -13.04 -16.90
CA THR A 323 4.68 -14.21 -16.82
C THR A 323 4.11 -15.43 -16.22
N ALA A 324 3.14 -15.34 -15.42
CA ALA A 324 2.59 -16.53 -14.89
C ALA A 324 1.13 -16.56 -15.28
N VAL A 325 0.86 -17.17 -16.41
CA VAL A 325 -0.52 -17.42 -16.87
C VAL A 325 -1.32 -18.08 -15.76
N HIS A 326 -0.68 -18.91 -14.92
CA HIS A 326 -1.33 -19.53 -13.77
C HIS A 326 -1.86 -18.50 -12.74
N PHE A 327 -1.32 -17.30 -12.67
CA PHE A 327 -1.90 -16.24 -11.83
C PHE A 327 -3.17 -15.64 -12.44
N CYS A 328 -3.33 -15.74 -13.74
CA CYS A 328 -4.47 -15.19 -14.47
C CYS A 328 -5.63 -16.18 -14.61
N THR A 329 -5.37 -17.47 -14.52
CA THR A 329 -6.36 -18.52 -14.78
C THR A 329 -6.60 -19.45 -13.59
N LYS A 330 -5.76 -19.38 -12.56
CA LYS A 330 -5.76 -20.32 -11.45
C LYS A 330 -7.10 -20.30 -10.69
N GLY A 331 -7.66 -21.47 -10.48
CA GLY A 331 -8.92 -21.66 -9.77
C GLY A 331 -10.16 -21.26 -10.58
N ILE A 332 -10.11 -21.36 -11.90
CA ILE A 332 -11.21 -21.09 -12.83
C ILE A 332 -12.50 -21.80 -12.43
N ASN A 333 -12.42 -22.97 -11.82
CA ASN A 333 -13.56 -23.72 -11.32
C ASN A 333 -14.39 -22.97 -10.28
N ALA A 334 -13.85 -21.91 -9.66
CA ALA A 334 -14.64 -21.08 -8.74
C ALA A 334 -15.88 -20.47 -9.41
N PHE A 335 -15.77 -20.04 -10.67
CA PHE A 335 -16.94 -19.55 -11.41
C PHE A 335 -17.96 -20.65 -11.70
N PHE A 336 -17.52 -21.88 -11.92
CA PHE A 336 -18.42 -23.01 -12.06
C PHE A 336 -19.21 -23.25 -10.77
N HIS A 337 -18.54 -23.30 -9.64
CA HIS A 337 -19.20 -23.43 -8.34
C HIS A 337 -20.13 -22.27 -8.02
N ALA A 338 -19.69 -21.04 -8.30
CA ALA A 338 -20.53 -19.86 -8.11
C ALA A 338 -21.80 -19.92 -8.96
N TYR A 339 -21.74 -20.44 -10.18
CA TYR A 339 -22.90 -20.67 -11.02
C TYR A 339 -23.83 -21.75 -10.42
N GLU A 340 -23.29 -22.89 -10.01
CA GLU A 340 -24.07 -23.97 -9.38
C GLU A 340 -24.77 -23.49 -8.09
N GLU A 341 -24.16 -22.56 -7.36
CA GLU A 341 -24.70 -22.00 -6.14
C GLU A 341 -25.76 -20.91 -6.36
N THR A 342 -25.68 -20.15 -7.47
CA THR A 342 -26.48 -18.96 -7.66
C THR A 342 -27.35 -18.98 -8.91
N GLY A 343 -26.98 -19.75 -9.95
CA GLY A 343 -27.58 -19.66 -11.27
C GLY A 343 -27.30 -18.36 -12.02
N ASP A 344 -26.30 -17.54 -11.56
CA ASP A 344 -25.97 -16.28 -12.21
C ASP A 344 -25.18 -16.52 -13.49
N PRO A 345 -25.68 -16.05 -14.65
CA PRO A 345 -25.07 -16.31 -15.96
C PRO A 345 -23.71 -15.64 -16.17
N ARG A 346 -23.36 -14.63 -15.38
CA ARG A 346 -22.03 -14.02 -15.41
C ARG A 346 -20.94 -15.06 -15.20
N PHE A 347 -21.17 -16.00 -14.29
CA PHE A 347 -20.17 -17.00 -13.92
C PHE A 347 -19.93 -18.01 -15.02
N THR A 348 -20.96 -18.44 -15.74
CA THR A 348 -20.76 -19.29 -16.91
C THR A 348 -20.12 -18.56 -18.07
N ALA A 349 -20.42 -17.25 -18.25
CA ALA A 349 -19.75 -16.42 -19.25
C ALA A 349 -18.26 -16.25 -18.91
N ALA A 350 -17.94 -15.96 -17.62
CA ALA A 350 -16.57 -15.87 -17.15
C ALA A 350 -15.79 -17.19 -17.35
N LEU A 351 -16.41 -18.31 -16.98
CA LEU A 351 -15.81 -19.63 -17.15
C LEU A 351 -15.49 -19.92 -18.62
N ARG A 352 -16.43 -19.68 -19.52
CA ARG A 352 -16.20 -19.88 -20.98
C ARG A 352 -15.08 -18.99 -21.52
N ALA A 353 -15.06 -17.72 -21.10
CA ALA A 353 -14.04 -16.77 -21.53
C ALA A 353 -12.65 -17.21 -21.05
N GLN A 354 -12.54 -17.63 -19.80
CA GLN A 354 -11.27 -18.13 -19.25
C GLN A 354 -10.85 -19.48 -19.85
N MET A 355 -11.78 -20.36 -20.14
CA MET A 355 -11.49 -21.60 -20.88
C MET A 355 -10.89 -21.32 -22.24
N ALA A 356 -11.46 -20.38 -23.00
CA ALA A 356 -10.93 -19.98 -24.30
C ALA A 356 -9.53 -19.38 -24.17
N TYR A 357 -9.34 -18.50 -23.19
CA TYR A 357 -8.04 -17.91 -22.88
C TYR A 357 -7.00 -18.94 -22.48
N ALA A 358 -7.33 -19.88 -21.60
CA ALA A 358 -6.41 -20.92 -21.15
C ALA A 358 -5.95 -21.82 -22.31
N LYS A 359 -6.86 -22.18 -23.22
CA LYS A 359 -6.50 -22.98 -24.41
C LYS A 359 -5.53 -22.23 -25.35
N GLU A 360 -5.65 -20.93 -25.46
CA GLU A 360 -4.85 -20.14 -26.40
C GLU A 360 -3.51 -19.70 -25.83
N PHE A 361 -3.48 -19.30 -24.58
CA PHE A 361 -2.34 -18.57 -23.99
C PHE A 361 -1.52 -19.35 -22.97
N VAL A 362 -1.93 -20.55 -22.52
CA VAL A 362 -1.13 -21.36 -21.61
C VAL A 362 -0.11 -22.19 -22.38
N HIS A 363 1.17 -21.84 -22.22
CA HIS A 363 2.28 -22.48 -22.92
C HIS A 363 3.37 -22.93 -21.96
N ALA A 364 3.92 -24.11 -22.23
CA ALA A 364 5.03 -24.68 -21.48
C ALA A 364 6.40 -24.06 -21.80
N ASP A 365 6.51 -23.33 -22.89
CA ASP A 365 7.78 -22.82 -23.42
C ASP A 365 8.40 -21.69 -22.60
N ARG A 366 7.66 -21.11 -21.68
CA ARG A 366 8.18 -20.10 -20.74
C ARG A 366 9.09 -20.63 -19.65
N GLY A 367 9.31 -21.92 -19.58
CA GLY A 367 10.51 -22.51 -19.02
C GLY A 367 10.66 -22.59 -17.52
N GLU A 368 9.72 -22.12 -16.75
CA GLU A 368 9.82 -21.97 -15.31
C GLU A 368 9.10 -23.05 -14.51
N CYS A 369 9.62 -23.41 -13.34
CA CYS A 369 8.96 -24.37 -12.43
C CYS A 369 7.53 -23.93 -12.07
N ARG A 370 7.25 -22.66 -12.10
CA ARG A 370 5.91 -22.10 -11.86
C ARG A 370 4.87 -22.63 -12.82
N ASN A 371 5.25 -22.83 -14.07
CA ASN A 371 4.31 -23.26 -15.10
C ASN A 371 3.75 -24.66 -14.85
N ILE A 372 4.38 -25.45 -14.00
CA ILE A 372 3.82 -26.74 -13.58
C ILE A 372 2.50 -26.57 -12.79
N GLY A 373 2.32 -25.41 -12.14
CA GLY A 373 1.08 -25.07 -11.45
C GLY A 373 -0.11 -24.93 -12.40
N ASP A 374 0.12 -24.61 -13.67
CA ASP A 374 -0.94 -24.47 -14.68
C ASP A 374 -1.62 -25.82 -15.00
N VAL A 375 -0.98 -26.92 -14.68
CA VAL A 375 -1.61 -28.27 -14.73
C VAL A 375 -2.86 -28.30 -13.86
N ALA A 376 -2.86 -27.59 -12.72
CA ALA A 376 -4.03 -27.52 -11.85
C ALA A 376 -5.22 -26.87 -12.55
N ASP A 377 -5.00 -25.79 -13.30
CA ASP A 377 -6.04 -25.07 -14.01
C ASP A 377 -6.70 -25.96 -15.07
N PHE A 378 -5.91 -26.70 -15.83
CA PHE A 378 -6.44 -27.64 -16.81
C PHE A 378 -7.17 -28.82 -16.17
N MET A 379 -6.68 -29.35 -15.06
CA MET A 379 -7.35 -30.42 -14.33
C MET A 379 -8.65 -29.93 -13.70
N ASP A 380 -8.70 -28.70 -13.21
CA ASP A 380 -9.92 -28.08 -12.70
C ASP A 380 -10.95 -27.88 -13.81
N LEU A 381 -10.51 -27.41 -14.99
CA LEU A 381 -11.38 -27.30 -16.17
C LEU A 381 -11.89 -28.66 -16.61
N TYR A 382 -11.04 -29.69 -16.63
CA TYR A 382 -11.45 -31.06 -16.95
C TYR A 382 -12.53 -31.54 -15.97
N ARG A 383 -12.34 -31.39 -14.68
CA ARG A 383 -13.30 -31.81 -13.66
C ARG A 383 -14.64 -31.06 -13.77
N CYS A 384 -14.61 -29.77 -14.09
CA CYS A 384 -15.82 -28.95 -14.23
C CYS A 384 -16.60 -29.25 -15.51
N THR A 385 -15.92 -29.62 -16.60
CA THR A 385 -16.53 -29.69 -17.93
C THR A 385 -16.63 -31.13 -18.48
N GLY A 386 -15.80 -32.04 -18.01
CA GLY A 386 -15.62 -33.38 -18.61
C GLY A 386 -14.97 -33.33 -20.01
N ASP A 387 -14.45 -32.20 -20.45
CA ASP A 387 -13.80 -32.05 -21.75
C ASP A 387 -12.38 -32.63 -21.72
N GLU A 388 -12.19 -33.76 -22.39
CA GLU A 388 -10.91 -34.48 -22.49
C GLU A 388 -9.78 -33.62 -23.08
N ALA A 389 -10.09 -32.58 -23.81
CA ALA A 389 -9.07 -31.68 -24.34
C ALA A 389 -8.27 -31.00 -23.22
N PHE A 390 -8.88 -30.67 -22.07
CA PHE A 390 -8.18 -30.10 -20.94
C PHE A 390 -7.24 -31.08 -20.24
N ARG A 391 -7.66 -32.33 -20.07
CA ARG A 391 -6.75 -33.37 -19.57
C ARG A 391 -5.57 -33.59 -20.53
N GLY A 392 -5.85 -33.55 -21.85
CA GLY A 392 -4.81 -33.57 -22.87
C GLY A 392 -3.80 -32.44 -22.76
N GLU A 393 -4.25 -31.23 -22.50
CA GLU A 393 -3.38 -30.07 -22.28
C GLU A 393 -2.57 -30.19 -20.98
N ALA A 394 -3.16 -30.65 -19.89
CA ALA A 394 -2.45 -30.95 -18.65
C ALA A 394 -1.29 -31.93 -18.86
N LEU A 395 -1.56 -33.02 -19.61
CA LEU A 395 -0.54 -34.01 -20.00
C LEU A 395 0.54 -33.41 -20.89
N ARG A 396 0.14 -32.61 -21.88
CA ARG A 396 1.08 -31.97 -22.78
C ARG A 396 2.05 -31.07 -21.98
N LEU A 397 1.52 -30.24 -21.12
CA LEU A 397 2.30 -29.34 -20.27
C LEU A 397 3.26 -30.10 -19.36
N PHE A 398 2.78 -31.15 -18.69
CA PHE A 398 3.63 -32.00 -17.87
C PHE A 398 4.75 -32.66 -18.69
N ARG A 399 4.44 -33.23 -19.88
CA ARG A 399 5.41 -33.86 -20.75
C ARG A 399 6.51 -32.93 -21.24
N GLU A 400 6.18 -31.69 -21.50
CA GLU A 400 7.15 -30.66 -21.88
C GLU A 400 8.04 -30.28 -20.68
N LEU A 401 7.43 -29.99 -19.52
CA LEU A 401 8.18 -29.57 -18.34
C LEU A 401 9.03 -30.68 -17.72
N ARG A 402 8.59 -31.94 -17.82
CA ARG A 402 9.40 -33.06 -17.30
C ARG A 402 10.77 -33.22 -17.94
N THR A 403 10.99 -32.68 -19.12
CA THR A 403 12.30 -32.66 -19.78
C THR A 403 13.33 -31.82 -19.01
N LYS A 404 12.87 -30.98 -18.11
CA LYS A 404 13.67 -30.08 -17.27
C LYS A 404 13.91 -30.64 -15.86
N LEU A 405 13.40 -31.83 -15.56
CA LEU A 405 13.58 -32.45 -14.26
C LEU A 405 15.00 -33.02 -14.12
N GLY A 406 15.59 -32.85 -12.94
CA GLY A 406 16.81 -33.56 -12.53
C GLY A 406 16.61 -35.05 -12.33
N GLU A 407 17.67 -35.76 -11.99
CA GLU A 407 17.62 -37.20 -11.65
C GLU A 407 16.77 -37.46 -10.40
N ASP A 408 16.74 -36.50 -9.48
CA ASP A 408 15.95 -36.49 -8.26
C ASP A 408 14.45 -36.26 -8.50
N SER A 409 14.01 -36.11 -9.75
CA SER A 409 12.64 -35.78 -10.16
C SER A 409 12.13 -34.42 -9.67
N LEU A 410 13.05 -33.55 -9.27
CA LEU A 410 12.77 -32.13 -8.98
C LEU A 410 13.30 -31.28 -10.13
N PHE A 411 12.72 -30.07 -10.22
CA PHE A 411 13.33 -29.05 -11.05
C PHE A 411 14.59 -28.57 -10.34
N SER A 412 15.75 -28.94 -10.84
CA SER A 412 17.02 -28.70 -10.17
C SER A 412 18.08 -28.14 -11.11
N GLN A 413 19.01 -27.37 -10.54
CA GLN A 413 20.24 -26.95 -11.19
C GLN A 413 21.41 -27.36 -10.30
N GLY A 414 22.33 -28.11 -10.87
CA GLY A 414 23.50 -28.55 -10.13
C GLY A 414 23.16 -29.47 -8.93
N GLY A 415 22.04 -30.20 -8.99
CA GLY A 415 21.61 -31.09 -7.92
C GLY A 415 20.90 -30.42 -6.73
N GLN A 416 20.62 -29.12 -6.86
CA GLN A 416 19.84 -28.39 -5.85
C GLN A 416 18.50 -27.96 -6.43
N PRO A 417 17.39 -28.05 -5.68
CA PRO A 417 16.11 -27.50 -6.11
C PRO A 417 16.23 -26.03 -6.46
N ILE A 418 15.74 -25.64 -7.66
CA ILE A 418 15.87 -24.28 -8.13
C ILE A 418 14.57 -23.54 -8.03
N VAL A 419 14.75 -22.26 -7.73
CA VAL A 419 13.82 -21.23 -8.14
C VAL A 419 14.31 -20.65 -9.44
N SER A 420 13.59 -20.88 -10.49
CA SER A 420 14.02 -20.60 -11.85
C SER A 420 13.68 -19.22 -12.38
N ASP A 421 13.30 -18.28 -11.54
CA ASP A 421 12.89 -16.95 -12.00
C ASP A 421 14.05 -16.00 -12.32
N GLY A 422 15.22 -16.55 -12.63
CA GLY A 422 16.42 -15.76 -12.77
C GLY A 422 17.01 -15.37 -11.42
N PRO A 423 17.94 -14.39 -11.37
CA PRO A 423 18.42 -13.92 -10.10
C PRO A 423 17.22 -13.48 -9.27
N PHE A 424 17.20 -13.90 -8.02
CA PHE A 424 16.16 -13.52 -7.06
C PHE A 424 16.24 -12.01 -6.82
N ILE A 425 15.43 -11.25 -7.57
CA ILE A 425 15.49 -9.78 -7.62
C ILE A 425 14.68 -9.12 -6.50
N ASP A 426 14.20 -9.87 -5.56
CA ASP A 426 13.72 -9.29 -4.30
C ASP A 426 14.91 -9.04 -3.36
N ASP A 427 16.00 -8.56 -3.98
CA ASP A 427 17.34 -8.50 -3.41
C ASP A 427 17.45 -7.46 -2.30
N ASP A 428 16.60 -6.47 -2.28
CA ASP A 428 16.60 -5.43 -1.26
C ASP A 428 16.25 -5.97 0.13
N GLN A 429 15.68 -7.18 0.18
CA GLN A 429 15.26 -7.79 1.43
C GLN A 429 16.08 -9.01 1.84
N HIS A 430 16.72 -9.73 0.92
CA HIS A 430 17.25 -11.06 1.25
C HIS A 430 18.70 -11.31 0.86
N GLY A 431 19.26 -10.70 -0.18
CA GLY A 431 20.68 -10.82 -0.56
C GLY A 431 21.25 -12.24 -0.64
N TYR A 432 20.45 -13.25 -0.94
CA TYR A 432 20.85 -14.65 -0.92
C TYR A 432 21.44 -15.08 -2.26
N GLU A 433 22.62 -15.66 -2.20
CA GLU A 433 23.22 -16.28 -3.37
C GLU A 433 22.65 -17.71 -3.60
N ALA A 434 22.46 -18.08 -4.87
CA ALA A 434 22.13 -19.45 -5.24
C ALA A 434 23.23 -20.45 -4.79
N PRO A 435 22.91 -21.70 -4.44
CA PRO A 435 21.62 -22.34 -4.60
C PRO A 435 20.66 -22.13 -3.43
N PHE A 436 19.41 -21.83 -3.74
CA PHE A 436 18.32 -21.80 -2.78
C PHE A 436 17.00 -22.25 -3.45
N ALA A 437 16.02 -22.62 -2.67
CA ALA A 437 14.70 -22.98 -3.16
C ALA A 437 13.63 -22.10 -2.52
N LYS A 438 12.57 -21.80 -3.28
CA LYS A 438 11.33 -21.24 -2.76
C LYS A 438 10.32 -22.39 -2.62
N PRO A 439 10.06 -22.88 -1.40
CA PRO A 439 9.20 -24.05 -1.22
C PRO A 439 7.83 -23.92 -1.89
N TYR A 440 7.23 -22.70 -1.85
CA TYR A 440 5.92 -22.48 -2.45
C TYR A 440 5.92 -22.67 -3.99
N ILE A 441 7.01 -22.29 -4.68
CA ILE A 441 7.10 -22.49 -6.13
C ILE A 441 7.27 -23.98 -6.46
N ILE A 442 8.10 -24.65 -5.71
CA ILE A 442 8.25 -26.12 -5.86
C ILE A 442 6.92 -26.83 -5.57
N GLY A 443 6.21 -26.38 -4.54
CA GLY A 443 4.90 -26.87 -4.13
C GLY A 443 3.79 -26.72 -5.18
N TYR A 444 3.91 -25.79 -6.12
CA TYR A 444 2.91 -25.62 -7.19
C TYR A 444 2.69 -26.90 -8.01
N ALA A 445 3.67 -27.76 -8.10
CA ALA A 445 3.52 -29.07 -8.74
C ALA A 445 2.40 -29.90 -8.09
N LEU A 446 2.25 -29.81 -6.76
CA LEU A 446 1.24 -30.58 -6.03
C LEU A 446 -0.16 -29.94 -6.09
N ALA A 447 -0.32 -28.80 -6.73
CA ALA A 447 -1.65 -28.24 -6.95
C ALA A 447 -2.44 -29.04 -8.01
N GLY A 448 -1.79 -29.60 -9.03
CA GLY A 448 -2.46 -30.28 -10.14
C GLY A 448 -1.92 -31.66 -10.48
N LEU A 449 -0.64 -31.97 -10.23
CA LEU A 449 -0.07 -33.27 -10.58
C LEU A 449 -0.70 -34.44 -9.81
N PRO A 450 -1.14 -34.34 -8.56
CA PRO A 450 -1.87 -35.43 -7.90
C PRO A 450 -3.15 -35.81 -8.64
N ASP A 451 -3.93 -34.83 -9.10
CA ASP A 451 -5.15 -35.11 -9.88
C ASP A 451 -4.81 -35.67 -11.25
N LEU A 452 -3.79 -35.16 -11.92
CA LEU A 452 -3.31 -35.70 -13.17
C LEU A 452 -2.81 -37.16 -13.01
N LEU A 453 -2.14 -37.48 -11.90
CA LEU A 453 -1.68 -38.84 -11.59
C LEU A 453 -2.84 -39.82 -11.36
N ARG A 454 -3.95 -39.33 -10.79
CA ARG A 454 -5.15 -40.15 -10.62
C ARG A 454 -5.77 -40.51 -11.97
N GLU A 455 -5.85 -39.54 -12.87
CA GLU A 455 -6.42 -39.71 -14.22
C GLU A 455 -5.47 -40.38 -15.21
N CYS A 456 -4.17 -40.27 -15.02
CA CYS A 456 -3.13 -40.80 -15.92
C CYS A 456 -2.06 -41.56 -15.14
N PRO A 457 -2.44 -42.71 -14.53
CA PRO A 457 -1.57 -43.42 -13.59
C PRO A 457 -0.28 -44.02 -14.21
N ASP A 458 -0.28 -44.24 -15.51
CA ASP A 458 0.83 -44.83 -16.24
C ASP A 458 1.74 -43.78 -16.93
N GLU A 459 1.48 -42.49 -16.73
CA GLU A 459 2.33 -41.46 -17.35
C GLU A 459 3.75 -41.48 -16.75
N PRO A 460 4.78 -41.64 -17.59
CA PRO A 460 6.15 -41.76 -17.13
C PRO A 460 6.63 -40.61 -16.26
N ARG A 461 7.27 -40.94 -15.13
CA ARG A 461 7.83 -40.00 -14.12
C ARG A 461 6.81 -39.23 -13.32
N LEU A 462 5.53 -39.20 -13.70
CA LEU A 462 4.53 -38.35 -13.00
C LEU A 462 4.42 -38.71 -11.51
N ARG A 463 4.35 -40.00 -11.20
CA ARG A 463 4.35 -40.50 -9.82
C ARG A 463 5.61 -40.08 -9.06
N ASP A 464 6.77 -40.21 -9.70
CA ASP A 464 8.05 -39.93 -9.06
C ASP A 464 8.19 -38.44 -8.76
N VAL A 465 7.67 -37.55 -9.64
CA VAL A 465 7.63 -36.12 -9.41
C VAL A 465 6.71 -35.76 -8.25
N VAL A 466 5.49 -36.33 -8.21
CA VAL A 466 4.56 -36.09 -7.09
C VAL A 466 5.21 -36.49 -5.77
N ARG A 467 5.86 -37.68 -5.74
CA ARG A 467 6.55 -38.18 -4.55
C ARG A 467 7.72 -37.28 -4.15
N ALA A 468 8.60 -36.95 -5.10
CA ALA A 468 9.79 -36.16 -4.83
C ALA A 468 9.46 -34.72 -4.32
N VAL A 469 8.46 -34.09 -4.92
CA VAL A 469 8.01 -32.75 -4.47
C VAL A 469 7.38 -32.83 -3.07
N ALA A 470 6.57 -33.85 -2.80
CA ALA A 470 5.98 -34.04 -1.48
C ALA A 470 7.05 -34.31 -0.41
N ASP A 471 8.03 -35.16 -0.71
CA ASP A 471 9.15 -35.42 0.20
C ASP A 471 10.03 -34.21 0.42
N PHE A 472 10.27 -33.39 -0.63
CA PHE A 472 10.98 -32.11 -0.50
C PHE A 472 10.25 -31.16 0.45
N LEU A 473 8.94 -30.96 0.25
CA LEU A 473 8.16 -30.10 1.15
C LEU A 473 8.18 -30.63 2.58
N ALA A 474 7.98 -31.93 2.78
CA ALA A 474 7.99 -32.51 4.12
C ALA A 474 9.35 -32.39 4.83
N SER A 475 10.46 -32.55 4.08
CA SER A 475 11.83 -32.50 4.63
C SER A 475 12.37 -31.09 4.81
N SER A 476 11.92 -30.14 4.00
CA SER A 476 12.33 -28.73 4.09
C SER A 476 11.53 -27.91 5.11
N GLN A 477 10.52 -28.53 5.74
CA GLN A 477 9.73 -27.85 6.76
C GLN A 477 10.55 -27.54 8.00
N ASP A 478 10.42 -26.31 8.49
CA ASP A 478 11.02 -25.88 9.74
C ASP A 478 10.32 -26.51 10.96
N PRO A 479 10.99 -26.69 12.11
CA PRO A 479 10.36 -27.16 13.34
C PRO A 479 9.14 -26.36 13.80
N THR A 480 8.99 -25.12 13.33
CA THR A 480 7.83 -24.26 13.60
C THR A 480 6.56 -24.69 12.88
N GLY A 481 6.64 -25.65 11.94
CA GLY A 481 5.52 -26.01 11.09
C GLY A 481 5.35 -25.15 9.84
N GLY A 482 6.22 -24.17 9.63
CA GLY A 482 6.30 -23.34 8.43
C GLY A 482 7.48 -23.69 7.54
N TRP A 483 7.72 -22.89 6.53
CA TRP A 483 8.83 -23.07 5.58
C TRP A 483 9.66 -21.79 5.47
N ARG A 484 10.97 -21.95 5.38
CA ARG A 484 11.88 -20.81 5.18
C ARG A 484 11.76 -20.27 3.76
N TYR A 485 11.86 -18.96 3.65
CA TYR A 485 11.74 -18.27 2.38
C TYR A 485 12.87 -17.25 2.21
N PRO A 486 13.87 -17.56 1.38
CA PRO A 486 14.16 -18.83 0.70
C PRO A 486 14.70 -19.91 1.64
N HIS A 487 14.56 -21.17 1.22
CA HIS A 487 15.12 -22.34 1.93
C HIS A 487 16.52 -22.68 1.40
N PRO A 488 17.51 -23.03 2.19
CA PRO A 488 17.50 -23.17 3.66
C PRO A 488 17.95 -21.92 4.43
N ARG A 489 18.29 -20.84 3.73
CA ARG A 489 19.11 -19.73 4.26
C ARG A 489 18.35 -18.59 4.91
N SER A 490 17.05 -18.48 4.73
CA SER A 490 16.28 -17.40 5.33
C SER A 490 16.10 -17.59 6.82
N SER A 491 16.22 -16.48 7.57
CA SER A 491 15.73 -16.41 8.95
C SER A 491 14.20 -16.38 9.01
N ARG A 492 13.55 -16.01 7.92
CA ARG A 492 12.11 -15.86 7.83
C ARG A 492 11.43 -17.19 7.55
N THR A 493 10.50 -17.58 8.42
CA THR A 493 9.64 -18.74 8.23
C THR A 493 8.21 -18.28 7.96
N LEU A 494 7.60 -18.79 6.88
CA LEU A 494 6.23 -18.45 6.51
C LEU A 494 5.27 -19.54 7.02
N ILE A 495 4.65 -19.29 8.17
CA ILE A 495 3.61 -20.15 8.74
C ILE A 495 2.26 -19.91 8.05
N GLU A 496 1.98 -18.67 7.65
CA GLU A 496 0.74 -18.36 6.94
C GLU A 496 0.61 -19.12 5.61
N GLN A 497 1.68 -19.24 4.85
CA GLN A 497 1.70 -20.09 3.64
C GLN A 497 1.73 -21.59 3.94
N GLY A 498 1.98 -21.98 5.18
CA GLY A 498 2.01 -23.37 5.59
C GLY A 498 0.72 -24.12 5.33
N MET A 499 -0.44 -23.46 5.39
CA MET A 499 -1.71 -24.13 5.08
C MET A 499 -1.83 -24.51 3.60
N GLU A 500 -1.33 -23.67 2.68
CA GLU A 500 -1.27 -24.03 1.25
C GLU A 500 -0.37 -25.26 1.05
N HIS A 501 0.80 -25.28 1.69
CA HIS A 501 1.70 -26.45 1.61
C HIS A 501 1.10 -27.70 2.24
N ALA A 502 0.42 -27.55 3.38
CA ALA A 502 -0.27 -28.67 4.01
C ALA A 502 -1.41 -29.20 3.13
N ALA A 503 -2.14 -28.35 2.42
CA ALA A 503 -3.14 -28.77 1.44
C ALA A 503 -2.51 -29.49 0.24
N GLN A 504 -1.42 -28.96 -0.30
CA GLN A 504 -0.64 -29.61 -1.36
C GLN A 504 -0.14 -30.99 -0.91
N LEU A 505 0.40 -31.11 0.30
CA LEU A 505 0.82 -32.37 0.90
C LEU A 505 -0.35 -33.33 1.10
N SER A 506 -1.52 -32.87 1.54
CA SER A 506 -2.70 -33.70 1.72
C SER A 506 -3.22 -34.28 0.40
N ARG A 507 -3.18 -33.49 -0.68
CA ARG A 507 -3.56 -33.96 -2.03
C ARG A 507 -2.58 -34.98 -2.57
N ALA A 508 -1.28 -34.77 -2.39
CA ALA A 508 -0.26 -35.75 -2.74
C ALA A 508 -0.41 -37.03 -1.91
N ALA A 509 -0.62 -36.89 -0.60
CA ALA A 509 -0.79 -38.04 0.29
C ALA A 509 -1.98 -38.93 -0.11
N ARG A 510 -3.13 -38.33 -0.45
CA ARG A 510 -4.32 -39.08 -0.91
C ARG A 510 -4.01 -39.96 -2.11
N VAL A 511 -3.39 -39.41 -3.16
CA VAL A 511 -3.12 -40.17 -4.37
C VAL A 511 -2.02 -41.20 -4.18
N LEU A 512 -1.04 -40.93 -3.32
CA LEU A 512 0.02 -41.89 -2.99
C LEU A 512 -0.52 -43.03 -2.13
N GLU A 513 -1.38 -42.76 -1.15
CA GLU A 513 -2.04 -43.75 -0.32
C GLU A 513 -2.97 -44.67 -1.14
N GLU A 514 -3.78 -44.08 -2.07
CA GLU A 514 -4.60 -44.86 -3.02
C GLU A 514 -3.76 -45.88 -3.81
N ARG A 515 -2.47 -45.64 -3.94
CA ARG A 515 -1.49 -46.50 -4.63
C ARG A 515 -0.70 -47.42 -3.68
N GLY A 516 -1.03 -47.41 -2.41
CA GLY A 516 -0.38 -48.25 -1.39
C GLY A 516 1.00 -47.73 -0.95
N GLU A 517 1.32 -46.48 -1.19
CA GLU A 517 2.60 -45.87 -0.78
C GLU A 517 2.56 -45.32 0.64
N PRO A 518 3.68 -45.33 1.37
CA PRO A 518 3.75 -44.79 2.71
C PRO A 518 3.63 -43.26 2.68
N ILE A 519 2.78 -42.68 3.55
CA ILE A 519 2.54 -41.25 3.66
C ILE A 519 2.88 -40.69 5.05
N GLY A 520 3.55 -41.43 5.89
CA GLY A 520 3.79 -41.09 7.30
C GLY A 520 4.55 -39.77 7.46
N ASN A 521 5.58 -39.52 6.66
CA ASN A 521 6.35 -38.30 6.66
C ASN A 521 5.54 -37.07 6.20
N LEU A 522 4.59 -37.26 5.28
CA LEU A 522 3.68 -36.20 4.82
C LEU A 522 2.67 -35.86 5.92
N LEU A 523 2.13 -36.87 6.60
CA LEU A 523 1.26 -36.67 7.77
C LEU A 523 1.99 -35.97 8.91
N ASP A 524 3.27 -36.25 9.15
CA ASP A 524 4.09 -35.58 10.16
C ASP A 524 4.26 -34.09 9.82
N ALA A 525 4.46 -33.76 8.55
CA ALA A 525 4.57 -32.37 8.11
C ALA A 525 3.24 -31.63 8.25
N ILE A 526 2.13 -32.23 7.84
CA ILE A 526 0.78 -31.69 8.02
C ILE A 526 0.48 -31.46 9.51
N GLU A 527 0.81 -32.47 10.36
CA GLU A 527 0.62 -32.37 11.82
C GLU A 527 1.36 -31.17 12.41
N ARG A 528 2.65 -30.99 12.07
CA ARG A 528 3.43 -29.85 12.55
C ARG A 528 2.81 -28.49 12.16
N THR A 529 2.31 -28.36 10.93
CA THR A 529 1.62 -27.14 10.49
C THR A 529 0.36 -26.87 11.31
N LEU A 530 -0.48 -27.91 11.47
CA LEU A 530 -1.70 -27.79 12.27
C LEU A 530 -1.40 -27.50 13.74
N GLN A 531 -0.41 -28.18 14.33
CA GLN A 531 0.04 -27.94 15.71
C GLN A 531 0.48 -26.49 15.90
N ALA A 532 1.31 -25.97 15.00
CA ALA A 532 1.78 -24.58 15.08
C ALA A 532 0.59 -23.60 15.04
N ARG A 533 -0.36 -23.82 14.15
CA ARG A 533 -1.55 -22.98 14.03
C ARG A 533 -2.48 -23.06 15.23
N VAL A 534 -2.80 -24.27 15.67
CA VAL A 534 -3.71 -24.52 16.80
C VAL A 534 -3.14 -23.94 18.08
N ASN A 535 -1.88 -24.24 18.38
CA ASN A 535 -1.26 -23.79 19.64
C ASN A 535 -0.88 -22.31 19.61
N GLY A 536 -0.53 -21.76 18.46
CA GLY A 536 -0.36 -20.33 18.28
C GLY A 536 -1.65 -19.58 18.57
N TYR A 537 -2.76 -19.99 17.99
CA TYR A 537 -4.07 -19.41 18.26
C TYR A 537 -4.52 -19.59 19.71
N ALA A 538 -4.36 -20.79 20.28
CA ALA A 538 -4.76 -21.07 21.67
C ALA A 538 -4.10 -20.13 22.68
N ARG A 539 -2.89 -19.68 22.39
CA ARG A 539 -2.08 -18.88 23.31
C ARG A 539 -2.10 -17.37 23.01
N SER A 540 -2.13 -17.01 21.74
CA SER A 540 -2.11 -15.61 21.31
C SER A 540 -3.49 -15.02 21.03
N GLY A 541 -4.49 -15.86 20.74
CA GLY A 541 -5.81 -15.46 20.26
C GLY A 541 -5.81 -15.00 18.80
N THR A 542 -4.67 -15.15 18.09
CA THR A 542 -4.51 -14.77 16.69
C THR A 542 -3.76 -15.86 15.92
N ILE A 543 -3.80 -15.78 14.60
CA ILE A 543 -2.96 -16.63 13.75
C ILE A 543 -1.58 -15.96 13.63
N LEU A 544 -0.53 -16.68 13.97
CA LEU A 544 0.83 -16.18 13.89
C LEU A 544 1.38 -16.34 12.46
N SER A 545 2.03 -15.30 11.94
CA SER A 545 2.67 -15.30 10.62
C SER A 545 4.04 -15.97 10.63
N GLY A 546 4.69 -16.06 11.78
CA GLY A 546 5.98 -16.70 11.98
C GLY A 546 6.27 -16.97 13.45
N LEU A 547 7.17 -17.91 13.71
CA LEU A 547 7.56 -18.32 15.07
C LEU A 547 9.09 -18.42 15.14
N GLN A 548 9.78 -17.31 15.04
CA GLN A 548 11.24 -17.29 15.03
C GLN A 548 11.80 -16.52 16.22
N GLY A 549 12.83 -17.08 16.82
CA GLY A 549 13.63 -16.43 17.86
C GLY A 549 14.81 -15.62 17.34
N TRP A 550 14.95 -15.46 16.02
CA TRP A 550 16.10 -14.77 15.43
C TRP A 550 15.82 -13.29 15.23
N GLU A 551 16.75 -12.46 15.68
CA GLU A 551 16.62 -11.01 15.74
C GLU A 551 16.37 -10.34 14.39
N SER A 552 16.80 -10.95 13.29
CA SER A 552 16.66 -10.37 11.95
C SER A 552 15.35 -10.67 11.27
N ASN A 553 14.36 -11.19 11.96
CA ASN A 553 13.02 -11.30 11.44
C ASN A 553 12.13 -10.18 11.99
N PRO A 554 12.17 -8.98 11.38
CA PRO A 554 11.57 -7.77 11.95
C PRO A 554 10.04 -7.85 12.04
N GLY A 555 9.39 -8.78 11.31
CA GLY A 555 7.95 -8.96 11.36
C GLY A 555 7.46 -9.77 12.55
N ASN A 556 8.32 -10.46 13.30
CA ASN A 556 7.89 -11.43 14.31
C ASN A 556 8.29 -11.07 15.75
N LEU A 557 9.45 -10.48 15.95
CA LEU A 557 9.94 -10.12 17.27
C LEU A 557 10.47 -8.70 17.30
N LYS A 558 10.11 -7.94 18.34
CA LYS A 558 10.69 -6.63 18.63
C LYS A 558 11.89 -6.78 19.52
N GLU A 559 12.73 -5.75 19.57
CA GLU A 559 13.85 -5.69 20.50
C GLU A 559 13.40 -6.01 21.92
N GLY A 560 14.07 -6.96 22.56
CA GLY A 560 13.75 -7.44 23.91
C GLY A 560 12.54 -8.38 24.01
N GLN A 561 11.88 -8.74 22.90
CA GLN A 561 10.89 -9.82 22.86
C GLN A 561 11.56 -11.17 22.61
N THR A 562 10.91 -12.22 23.09
CA THR A 562 11.27 -13.61 22.81
C THR A 562 10.11 -14.31 22.09
N ILE A 563 10.40 -15.46 21.46
CA ILE A 563 9.35 -16.29 20.85
C ILE A 563 8.25 -16.66 21.85
N TYR A 564 8.57 -16.83 23.12
CA TYR A 564 7.59 -17.09 24.17
C TYR A 564 6.57 -15.96 24.35
N ASP A 565 6.95 -14.72 24.07
CA ASP A 565 6.04 -13.58 24.16
C ASP A 565 4.91 -13.65 23.15
N LEU A 566 5.14 -14.25 21.97
CA LEU A 566 4.12 -14.44 20.94
C LEU A 566 3.01 -15.42 21.37
N TYR A 567 3.31 -16.30 22.32
CA TYR A 567 2.37 -17.29 22.85
C TYR A 567 1.63 -16.82 24.10
N LYS A 568 1.88 -15.61 24.60
CA LYS A 568 1.15 -15.09 25.76
C LYS A 568 -0.31 -14.82 25.42
N LYS A 569 -1.22 -15.24 26.31
CA LYS A 569 -2.63 -14.88 26.22
C LYS A 569 -2.80 -13.37 26.29
N PRO A 570 -3.82 -12.79 25.65
CA PRO A 570 -4.05 -11.34 25.71
C PRO A 570 -4.08 -10.75 27.12
N ALA A 571 -4.63 -11.50 28.10
CA ALA A 571 -4.66 -11.08 29.50
C ALA A 571 -3.31 -11.05 30.18
N ASP A 572 -2.33 -11.83 29.69
CA ASP A 572 -1.00 -11.96 30.26
C ASP A 572 0.04 -11.08 29.55
N ARG A 573 -0.40 -10.28 28.57
CA ARG A 573 0.46 -9.42 27.78
C ARG A 573 0.73 -8.12 28.49
N ASP A 574 1.98 -7.67 28.41
CA ASP A 574 2.36 -6.35 28.87
C ASP A 574 1.66 -5.28 28.00
N PRO A 575 0.83 -4.39 28.58
CA PRO A 575 0.13 -3.36 27.80
C PRO A 575 1.09 -2.34 27.16
N ALA A 576 2.33 -2.26 27.60
CA ALA A 576 3.36 -1.41 26.99
C ALA A 576 3.99 -2.03 25.74
N ARG A 577 3.69 -3.30 25.42
CA ARG A 577 4.22 -4.02 24.26
C ARG A 577 3.13 -4.23 23.22
N ASP A 578 3.49 -3.99 21.98
CA ASP A 578 2.66 -4.34 20.85
C ASP A 578 2.90 -5.79 20.42
N TYR A 579 1.89 -6.63 20.52
CA TYR A 579 1.94 -8.04 20.16
C TYR A 579 1.30 -8.32 18.79
N THR A 580 0.91 -7.30 18.04
CA THR A 580 0.28 -7.46 16.72
C THR A 580 1.32 -7.70 15.63
N GLU A 581 2.56 -7.31 15.85
CA GLU A 581 3.65 -7.58 14.93
C GLU A 581 4.00 -9.07 14.96
N GLY A 582 4.11 -9.69 13.81
CA GLY A 582 4.30 -11.12 13.65
C GLY A 582 3.03 -11.97 13.79
N ALA A 583 1.90 -11.37 14.16
CA ALA A 583 0.61 -12.05 14.24
C ALA A 583 -0.30 -11.62 13.08
N VAL A 584 -1.01 -12.60 12.52
CA VAL A 584 -2.05 -12.32 11.55
C VAL A 584 -3.33 -11.98 12.30
N SER A 585 -3.72 -10.72 12.28
CA SER A 585 -5.00 -10.28 12.83
C SER A 585 -6.09 -10.37 11.75
N VAL A 586 -7.37 -10.26 12.18
CA VAL A 586 -8.51 -10.23 11.24
C VAL A 586 -8.36 -9.13 10.18
N GLY A 587 -7.70 -8.02 10.52
CA GLY A 587 -7.48 -6.90 9.60
C GLY A 587 -6.21 -7.00 8.73
N SER A 588 -5.41 -8.05 8.89
CA SER A 588 -4.11 -8.17 8.21
C SER A 588 -3.83 -9.56 7.65
N ALA A 589 -4.79 -10.48 7.78
CA ALA A 589 -4.64 -11.84 7.30
C ALA A 589 -4.51 -11.90 5.78
N SER A 590 -3.54 -12.67 5.29
CA SER A 590 -3.47 -13.06 3.89
C SER A 590 -4.42 -14.22 3.62
N PRO A 591 -5.21 -14.21 2.55
CA PRO A 591 -6.06 -15.35 2.19
C PRO A 591 -5.26 -16.64 2.02
N GLU A 592 -4.04 -16.57 1.52
CA GLU A 592 -3.16 -17.72 1.35
C GLU A 592 -2.89 -18.48 2.64
N GLY A 593 -2.84 -17.76 3.76
CA GLY A 593 -2.66 -18.34 5.07
C GLY A 593 -3.94 -18.80 5.75
N LEU A 594 -5.10 -18.41 5.24
CA LEU A 594 -6.39 -18.64 5.88
C LEU A 594 -7.19 -19.78 5.22
N VAL A 595 -7.14 -19.88 3.90
CA VAL A 595 -7.83 -20.94 3.16
C VAL A 595 -7.22 -22.33 3.43
N TYR A 596 -7.91 -23.37 3.07
CA TYR A 596 -7.55 -24.79 3.23
C TYR A 596 -7.57 -25.36 4.66
N PHE A 597 -7.89 -24.56 5.68
CA PHE A 597 -7.82 -25.07 7.07
C PHE A 597 -8.73 -26.29 7.28
N SER A 598 -10.00 -26.23 6.86
CA SER A 598 -10.92 -27.37 7.03
C SER A 598 -10.56 -28.55 6.13
N GLU A 599 -10.09 -28.33 4.88
CA GLU A 599 -9.62 -29.40 3.99
C GLU A 599 -8.47 -30.19 4.63
N VAL A 600 -7.47 -29.48 5.13
CA VAL A 600 -6.29 -30.07 5.77
C VAL A 600 -6.65 -30.76 7.08
N LEU A 601 -7.48 -30.12 7.90
CA LEU A 601 -7.92 -30.69 9.17
C LEU A 601 -8.78 -31.95 8.97
N ALA A 602 -9.70 -31.93 8.00
CA ALA A 602 -10.52 -33.10 7.67
C ALA A 602 -9.65 -34.28 7.22
N PHE A 603 -8.68 -34.02 6.34
CA PHE A 603 -7.72 -35.04 5.92
C PHE A 603 -6.92 -35.59 7.10
N TYR A 604 -6.40 -34.70 7.95
CA TYR A 604 -5.62 -35.12 9.12
C TYR A 604 -6.45 -35.98 10.09
N LEU A 605 -7.67 -35.56 10.42
CA LEU A 605 -8.55 -36.29 11.35
C LEU A 605 -9.01 -37.64 10.84
N ALA A 606 -8.99 -37.86 9.53
CA ALA A 606 -9.22 -39.21 8.94
C ALA A 606 -8.07 -40.18 9.22
N HIS A 607 -6.88 -39.69 9.55
CA HIS A 607 -5.68 -40.51 9.71
C HIS A 607 -5.12 -40.52 11.14
N ARG A 608 -5.32 -39.43 11.88
CA ARG A 608 -4.75 -39.26 13.23
C ARG A 608 -5.72 -38.54 14.18
N PRO A 609 -5.65 -38.87 15.48
CA PRO A 609 -6.55 -38.24 16.46
C PRO A 609 -6.21 -36.77 16.70
N ALA A 610 -7.23 -35.98 16.98
CA ALA A 610 -7.11 -34.54 17.21
C ALA A 610 -6.25 -34.18 18.46
N ASP A 611 -6.21 -35.05 19.46
CA ASP A 611 -5.43 -34.82 20.69
C ASP A 611 -3.97 -34.50 20.42
N ARG A 612 -3.40 -35.06 19.35
CA ARG A 612 -2.02 -34.79 18.94
C ARG A 612 -1.75 -33.36 18.49
N LEU A 613 -2.80 -32.61 18.19
CA LEU A 613 -2.67 -31.21 17.76
C LEU A 613 -2.45 -30.23 18.94
N PHE A 614 -2.70 -30.68 20.18
CA PHE A 614 -2.64 -29.82 21.35
C PHE A 614 -1.36 -30.10 22.16
N TRP A 615 -0.52 -29.07 22.29
CA TRP A 615 0.71 -29.20 23.09
C TRP A 615 0.48 -28.91 24.56
N THR A 616 1.07 -29.73 25.39
CA THR A 616 1.35 -29.36 26.79
C THR A 616 2.36 -28.22 26.87
N ASN A 617 2.52 -27.60 28.03
CA ASN A 617 3.53 -26.57 28.21
C ASN A 617 4.97 -27.08 27.98
N ASP A 618 5.25 -28.32 28.36
CA ASP A 618 6.56 -28.93 28.18
C ASP A 618 6.84 -29.21 26.70
N GLU A 619 5.84 -29.70 25.95
CA GLU A 619 5.95 -29.91 24.50
C GLU A 619 6.13 -28.60 23.75
N LEU A 620 5.37 -27.56 24.11
CA LEU A 620 5.55 -26.23 23.53
C LEU A 620 6.98 -25.73 23.80
N LYS A 621 7.44 -25.83 25.06
CA LYS A 621 8.82 -25.45 25.40
C LYS A 621 9.82 -26.21 24.54
N ALA A 622 9.67 -27.53 24.41
CA ALA A 622 10.56 -28.35 23.60
C ALA A 622 10.54 -27.97 22.10
N VAL A 623 9.39 -27.54 21.58
CA VAL A 623 9.29 -27.04 20.18
C VAL A 623 10.04 -25.70 20.05
N LEU A 624 9.84 -24.76 20.98
CA LEU A 624 10.48 -23.46 20.94
C LEU A 624 12.00 -23.57 21.14
N ASP A 625 12.45 -24.42 22.07
CA ASP A 625 13.87 -24.69 22.27
C ASP A 625 14.51 -25.26 20.99
N ARG A 626 13.79 -26.13 20.24
CA ARG A 626 14.28 -26.64 18.95
C ARG A 626 14.37 -25.57 17.88
N VAL A 627 13.42 -24.64 17.84
CA VAL A 627 13.45 -23.51 16.90
C VAL A 627 14.68 -22.65 17.15
N GLU A 628 14.96 -22.33 18.40
CA GLU A 628 16.11 -21.53 18.77
C GLU A 628 17.45 -22.26 18.56
N ALA A 629 17.45 -23.57 18.73
CA ALA A 629 18.65 -24.40 18.54
C ALA A 629 18.99 -24.69 17.05
N HIS A 630 18.08 -24.45 16.13
CA HIS A 630 18.24 -24.77 14.71
C HIS A 630 18.12 -23.51 13.84
N PRO A 631 19.04 -22.55 13.96
CA PRO A 631 19.05 -21.39 13.11
C PRO A 631 19.23 -21.80 11.63
N PRO A 632 18.85 -20.94 10.68
CA PRO A 632 19.11 -21.18 9.27
C PRO A 632 20.58 -21.39 9.00
N GLU A 633 20.89 -22.10 7.92
CA GLU A 633 22.28 -22.25 7.47
C GLU A 633 22.91 -20.86 7.27
N GLY A 634 24.08 -20.65 7.95
CA GLY A 634 24.77 -19.35 7.90
C GLY A 634 24.20 -18.25 8.85
N TRP A 635 23.30 -18.62 9.74
CA TRP A 635 22.72 -17.71 10.73
C TRP A 635 23.43 -17.82 12.12
N PRO A 636 23.66 -16.71 12.86
CA PRO A 636 23.57 -15.33 12.37
C PRO A 636 24.55 -15.13 11.21
N PRO A 637 24.32 -14.18 10.31
CA PRO A 637 25.32 -13.85 9.31
C PRO A 637 26.62 -13.62 10.08
N PRO A 638 27.78 -14.14 9.61
CA PRO A 638 29.03 -13.94 10.30
C PRO A 638 29.16 -12.43 10.59
N PRO A 639 29.62 -12.05 11.81
CA PRO A 639 29.88 -10.65 12.08
C PRO A 639 30.70 -10.12 10.91
N PRO A 640 30.45 -8.89 10.44
CA PRO A 640 31.15 -8.36 9.29
C PRO A 640 32.62 -8.65 9.52
N ALA A 641 33.20 -9.48 8.65
CA ALA A 641 34.62 -9.84 8.77
C ALA A 641 35.39 -8.55 8.94
N ASP A 642 36.41 -8.57 9.81
CA ASP A 642 37.42 -7.51 9.82
C ASP A 642 37.68 -7.08 8.36
N PRO A 643 37.85 -5.79 8.09
CA PRO A 643 37.80 -5.25 6.73
C PRO A 643 38.58 -6.19 5.82
N PRO A 644 37.97 -6.71 4.76
CA PRO A 644 38.53 -7.79 3.96
C PRO A 644 39.91 -7.41 3.54
N ALA A 645 40.86 -8.28 3.81
CA ALA A 645 42.17 -8.16 3.15
C ALA A 645 41.90 -7.91 1.69
N ALA A 646 42.26 -6.78 1.25
CA ALA A 646 42.26 -6.04 -0.01
C ALA A 646 41.45 -6.48 -1.25
N PHE A 647 40.76 -7.61 -1.30
CA PHE A 647 40.17 -8.13 -2.55
C PHE A 647 38.76 -8.73 -2.51
N GLY A 648 38.02 -8.57 -1.41
CA GLY A 648 36.60 -9.03 -1.33
C GLY A 648 35.63 -7.99 -1.88
N VAL A 649 34.93 -8.29 -2.98
CA VAL A 649 33.79 -7.47 -3.45
C VAL A 649 32.59 -7.75 -2.57
N ARG A 650 32.21 -6.80 -1.72
CA ARG A 650 30.96 -6.86 -0.95
C ARG A 650 29.84 -6.21 -1.75
N LYS A 651 28.75 -6.91 -1.93
CA LYS A 651 27.48 -6.39 -2.49
C LYS A 651 26.54 -5.85 -1.41
N ASP A 652 27.08 -5.42 -0.27
CA ASP A 652 26.29 -5.14 0.91
C ASP A 652 26.35 -3.64 1.26
N LEU A 653 25.42 -2.86 0.72
CA LEU A 653 25.30 -1.43 0.99
C LEU A 653 24.99 -1.14 2.47
N PRO A 654 24.10 -1.88 3.19
CA PRO A 654 23.88 -1.66 4.61
C PRO A 654 25.16 -1.80 5.44
N ALA A 655 25.92 -2.88 5.27
CA ALA A 655 27.18 -3.04 6.01
C ALA A 655 28.21 -1.96 5.66
N PHE A 656 28.24 -1.50 4.43
CA PHE A 656 29.08 -0.35 4.04
C PHE A 656 28.63 0.93 4.76
N ARG A 657 27.32 1.21 4.78
CA ARG A 657 26.73 2.35 5.49
C ARG A 657 27.09 2.32 6.97
N ASP A 658 26.85 1.19 7.63
CA ASP A 658 27.06 1.02 9.07
C ASP A 658 28.56 1.17 9.43
N ALA A 659 29.45 0.57 8.65
CA ALA A 659 30.87 0.77 8.82
C ALA A 659 31.31 2.23 8.61
N GLN A 660 30.66 2.98 7.73
CA GLN A 660 30.94 4.41 7.60
C GLN A 660 30.40 5.20 8.80
N LEU A 661 29.19 4.88 9.29
CA LEU A 661 28.60 5.51 10.49
C LEU A 661 29.47 5.29 11.73
N GLU A 662 30.03 4.10 11.93
CA GLU A 662 30.95 3.79 13.03
C GLU A 662 32.23 4.63 12.97
N ARG A 663 32.72 4.91 11.77
CA ARG A 663 33.92 5.74 11.57
C ARG A 663 33.69 7.23 11.80
N LEU A 664 32.43 7.67 11.89
CA LEU A 664 32.14 9.07 12.19
C LEU A 664 32.45 9.39 13.65
N THR A 665 33.56 10.04 13.86
CA THR A 665 34.04 10.47 15.21
C THR A 665 33.81 11.94 15.47
N PHE A 666 33.39 12.72 14.46
CA PHE A 666 33.18 14.15 14.54
C PHE A 666 34.35 14.88 15.23
N PRO A 667 35.56 14.80 14.65
CA PRO A 667 36.78 15.27 15.32
C PRO A 667 36.77 16.76 15.61
N LEU A 668 35.96 17.53 14.90
CA LEU A 668 35.80 18.96 15.11
C LEU A 668 34.60 19.31 16.01
N ALA A 669 33.89 18.34 16.58
CA ALA A 669 32.96 18.65 17.66
C ALA A 669 33.72 19.36 18.80
N TRP A 670 33.12 20.36 19.43
CA TRP A 670 33.85 21.19 20.41
C TRP A 670 34.53 20.38 21.52
N LYS A 671 33.85 19.38 22.08
CA LYS A 671 34.43 18.49 23.10
C LYS A 671 35.62 17.65 22.60
N ASN A 672 35.69 17.38 21.29
CA ASN A 672 36.73 16.54 20.68
C ASN A 672 37.91 17.37 20.14
N ALA A 673 37.69 18.62 19.78
CA ALA A 673 38.65 19.47 19.09
C ALA A 673 39.82 19.94 19.99
N GLY A 674 39.62 19.97 21.29
CA GLY A 674 40.66 20.42 22.25
C GLY A 674 41.07 21.88 22.08
N LEU A 675 40.27 22.73 21.45
CA LEU A 675 40.56 24.15 21.21
C LEU A 675 39.78 25.05 22.19
N PRO A 676 40.29 26.26 22.48
CA PRO A 676 39.49 27.31 23.10
C PRO A 676 38.25 27.61 22.29
N PHE A 677 37.12 27.90 22.92
CA PHE A 677 35.82 28.01 22.24
C PHE A 677 35.82 29.02 21.10
N GLY A 678 36.41 30.19 21.25
CA GLY A 678 36.45 31.20 20.19
C GLY A 678 37.23 30.74 18.96
N GLU A 679 38.35 30.06 19.16
CA GLU A 679 39.17 29.49 18.08
C GLU A 679 38.45 28.31 17.41
N TRP A 680 37.83 27.44 18.21
CA TRP A 680 36.99 26.36 17.72
C TRP A 680 35.84 26.88 16.86
N ARG A 681 35.14 27.89 17.34
CA ARG A 681 33.99 28.51 16.65
C ARG A 681 34.34 29.00 15.26
N GLU A 682 35.46 29.71 15.16
CA GLU A 682 35.92 30.22 13.86
C GLU A 682 36.40 29.07 12.94
N ARG A 683 37.07 28.09 13.47
CA ARG A 683 37.50 26.93 12.72
C ARG A 683 36.34 26.07 12.24
N ALA A 684 35.36 25.79 13.11
CA ALA A 684 34.14 25.06 12.77
C ALA A 684 33.32 25.80 11.71
N ARG A 685 33.20 27.15 11.83
CA ARG A 685 32.52 28.01 10.86
C ARG A 685 33.21 27.98 9.51
N GLU A 686 34.55 28.00 9.47
CA GLU A 686 35.32 27.91 8.24
C GLU A 686 35.10 26.56 7.54
N VAL A 687 35.16 25.47 8.28
CA VAL A 687 34.88 24.12 7.75
C VAL A 687 33.45 24.02 7.28
N TYR A 688 32.49 24.49 8.02
CA TYR A 688 31.09 24.53 7.56
C TYR A 688 30.96 25.31 6.26
N ARG A 689 31.54 26.50 6.19
CA ARG A 689 31.49 27.36 4.99
C ARG A 689 32.12 26.71 3.76
N SER A 690 33.23 25.99 3.92
CA SER A 690 33.90 25.29 2.83
C SER A 690 33.08 24.18 2.20
N HIS A 691 32.14 23.57 2.97
CA HIS A 691 31.23 22.51 2.48
C HIS A 691 29.95 23.04 1.83
N LEU A 692 29.69 24.34 1.89
CA LEU A 692 28.56 24.94 1.18
C LEU A 692 28.77 25.03 -0.35
N GLY A 693 29.99 24.78 -0.80
CA GLY A 693 30.39 25.03 -2.18
C GLY A 693 30.64 26.53 -2.47
N PRO A 694 30.89 26.91 -3.72
CA PRO A 694 31.21 28.27 -4.08
C PRO A 694 30.03 29.22 -3.83
N ARG A 695 30.35 30.36 -3.23
CA ARG A 695 29.36 31.42 -3.07
C ARG A 695 28.99 32.00 -4.45
N PRO A 696 27.69 32.13 -4.78
CA PRO A 696 27.27 32.76 -6.03
C PRO A 696 27.78 34.17 -6.19
N PRO A 697 28.06 34.61 -7.43
CA PRO A 697 28.53 35.96 -7.70
C PRO A 697 27.56 37.02 -7.19
N LEU A 698 28.05 37.97 -6.44
CA LEU A 698 27.23 39.02 -5.86
C LEU A 698 26.75 40.05 -6.90
N ALA A 699 25.55 40.58 -6.72
CA ALA A 699 25.00 41.70 -7.45
C ALA A 699 24.27 42.65 -6.49
N PRO A 700 24.12 43.95 -6.84
CA PRO A 700 23.21 44.85 -6.10
C PRO A 700 21.82 44.22 -5.99
N PHE A 701 21.14 44.42 -4.88
CA PHE A 701 19.81 43.83 -4.64
C PHE A 701 18.75 44.35 -5.63
N MET A 702 18.81 45.59 -6.06
CA MET A 702 17.86 46.17 -7.02
C MET A 702 16.40 45.81 -6.70
N PRO A 703 15.91 46.11 -5.48
CA PRO A 703 14.55 45.75 -5.09
C PRO A 703 13.54 46.56 -5.92
N THR A 704 12.53 45.83 -6.43
CA THR A 704 11.39 46.41 -7.17
C THR A 704 10.11 45.97 -6.50
N VAL A 705 9.27 46.91 -6.08
CA VAL A 705 7.95 46.60 -5.51
C VAL A 705 7.00 46.26 -6.65
N LEU A 706 6.44 45.09 -6.61
CA LEU A 706 5.50 44.56 -7.60
C LEU A 706 4.04 44.86 -7.19
N ALA A 707 3.73 44.70 -5.90
CA ALA A 707 2.41 44.95 -5.35
C ALA A 707 2.50 45.37 -3.87
N ARG A 708 1.46 46.04 -3.37
CA ARG A 708 1.30 46.45 -1.97
C ARG A 708 -0.09 46.10 -1.47
N GLU A 709 -0.18 45.71 -0.20
CA GLU A 709 -1.44 45.49 0.50
C GLU A 709 -1.36 46.12 1.90
N ASP A 710 -2.32 46.99 2.24
CA ASP A 710 -2.44 47.51 3.59
C ASP A 710 -3.14 46.50 4.49
N ARG A 711 -2.46 46.01 5.51
CA ARG A 711 -2.96 45.03 6.49
C ARG A 711 -3.22 45.64 7.86
N GLY A 712 -3.53 46.94 7.91
CA GLY A 712 -3.86 47.66 9.13
C GLY A 712 -2.63 48.00 9.96
N ALA A 713 -2.08 47.06 10.72
CA ALA A 713 -0.90 47.28 11.58
C ALA A 713 0.42 47.33 10.79
N TYR A 714 0.47 46.82 9.59
CA TYR A 714 1.66 46.77 8.73
C TYR A 714 1.27 46.84 7.26
N GLU A 715 2.24 47.18 6.42
CA GLU A 715 2.15 47.11 4.96
C GLU A 715 2.84 45.83 4.46
N ALA A 716 2.15 45.08 3.63
CA ALA A 716 2.73 43.92 2.91
C ALA A 716 3.18 44.37 1.51
N ARG A 717 4.42 44.07 1.17
CA ARG A 717 5.03 44.38 -0.14
C ARG A 717 5.45 43.08 -0.82
N LYS A 718 4.99 42.87 -2.04
CA LYS A 718 5.54 41.85 -2.94
C LYS A 718 6.68 42.49 -3.71
N ILE A 719 7.89 41.96 -3.54
CA ILE A 719 9.10 42.56 -4.12
C ILE A 719 9.89 41.58 -4.94
N ALA A 720 10.51 42.07 -6.00
CA ALA A 720 11.53 41.29 -6.75
C ALA A 720 12.91 41.86 -6.44
N LEU A 721 13.91 41.01 -6.19
CA LEU A 721 15.27 41.43 -5.90
C LEU A 721 16.31 40.41 -6.41
N ASN A 722 17.54 40.85 -6.59
CA ASN A 722 18.64 39.97 -6.95
C ASN A 722 19.27 39.33 -5.70
N LEU A 723 19.32 38.01 -5.62
CA LEU A 723 20.12 37.29 -4.60
C LEU A 723 21.57 37.11 -5.09
N SER A 724 21.76 37.00 -6.40
CA SER A 724 23.08 36.90 -7.03
C SER A 724 23.02 37.51 -8.42
N ALA A 725 24.14 37.53 -9.13
CA ALA A 725 24.22 38.10 -10.48
C ALA A 725 23.33 37.32 -11.48
N ASP A 726 23.10 36.04 -11.21
CA ASP A 726 22.36 35.09 -12.04
C ASP A 726 21.01 34.69 -11.48
N THR A 727 20.60 35.23 -10.33
CA THR A 727 19.35 34.85 -9.65
C THR A 727 18.57 36.04 -9.15
N ARG A 728 17.40 36.31 -9.74
CA ARG A 728 16.40 37.28 -9.29
C ARG A 728 15.18 36.52 -8.75
N VAL A 729 14.69 36.91 -7.58
CA VAL A 729 13.61 36.20 -6.86
C VAL A 729 12.48 37.14 -6.50
N VAL A 730 11.31 36.56 -6.23
CA VAL A 730 10.18 37.27 -5.64
C VAL A 730 10.11 36.94 -4.15
N GLY A 731 9.90 37.94 -3.32
CA GLY A 731 9.72 37.83 -1.88
C GLY A 731 8.55 38.61 -1.37
N TYR A 732 8.10 38.30 -0.15
CA TYR A 732 7.18 39.15 0.61
C TYR A 732 7.93 39.83 1.74
N LEU A 733 7.74 41.17 1.84
CA LEU A 733 8.29 42.01 2.87
C LEU A 733 7.13 42.67 3.63
N LEU A 734 7.00 42.37 4.92
CA LEU A 734 6.02 42.98 5.80
C LEU A 734 6.72 44.06 6.61
N VAL A 735 6.20 45.30 6.60
CA VAL A 735 6.78 46.43 7.31
C VAL A 735 5.75 47.05 8.26
N PRO A 736 6.00 47.02 9.58
CA PRO A 736 5.09 47.62 10.56
C PRO A 736 4.89 49.12 10.31
N LYS A 737 3.71 49.64 10.64
CA LYS A 737 3.43 51.07 10.60
C LYS A 737 3.94 51.72 11.89
N GLY A 738 4.56 52.90 11.76
CA GLY A 738 5.10 53.68 12.88
C GLY A 738 6.52 54.18 12.61
N MET A 739 7.18 54.64 13.67
CA MET A 739 8.56 55.10 13.57
C MET A 739 9.53 53.96 13.84
N GLY A 740 10.29 53.56 12.82
CA GLY A 740 11.38 52.61 12.93
C GLY A 740 12.71 53.24 13.41
N PRO A 741 13.86 52.53 13.34
CA PRO A 741 13.99 51.19 12.74
C PRO A 741 13.43 50.07 13.65
N PHE A 742 12.83 49.08 13.03
CA PHE A 742 12.16 47.93 13.68
C PHE A 742 13.09 46.71 13.79
N PRO A 743 12.88 45.85 14.78
CA PRO A 743 13.48 44.51 14.74
C PRO A 743 12.96 43.71 13.52
N ALA A 744 13.74 42.80 13.03
CA ALA A 744 13.36 42.04 11.82
C ALA A 744 13.51 40.51 12.00
N VAL A 745 12.72 39.76 11.24
CA VAL A 745 12.79 38.31 11.17
C VAL A 745 12.83 37.83 9.72
N LEU A 746 13.83 37.03 9.38
CA LEU A 746 13.85 36.28 8.15
C LEU A 746 13.01 34.99 8.34
N GLY A 747 11.88 34.89 7.62
CA GLY A 747 11.01 33.73 7.62
C GLY A 747 11.49 32.69 6.64
N LEU A 748 11.73 31.48 7.14
CA LEU A 748 12.32 30.35 6.40
C LEU A 748 11.29 29.22 6.29
N HIS A 749 10.72 29.02 5.11
CA HIS A 749 9.67 28.03 4.91
C HIS A 749 10.19 26.59 4.96
N ASP A 750 9.30 25.64 5.24
CA ASP A 750 9.54 24.19 5.29
C ASP A 750 9.66 23.57 3.89
N HIS A 751 10.06 22.29 3.84
CA HIS A 751 10.03 21.47 2.60
C HIS A 751 8.60 21.17 2.19
N GLY A 752 7.88 20.42 3.01
CA GLY A 752 6.46 20.07 2.91
C GLY A 752 6.03 19.31 1.66
N ALA A 753 6.94 19.04 0.73
CA ALA A 753 6.65 18.46 -0.58
C ALA A 753 5.62 19.25 -1.44
N HIS A 754 5.20 20.45 -0.97
CA HIS A 754 4.34 21.40 -1.69
C HIS A 754 5.22 22.40 -2.44
N PHE A 755 5.59 22.07 -3.66
CA PHE A 755 6.49 22.91 -4.48
C PHE A 755 5.80 24.11 -5.11
N SER A 756 4.47 24.12 -5.17
CA SER A 756 3.66 25.25 -5.66
C SER A 756 3.76 26.51 -4.78
N ILE A 757 4.07 26.32 -3.51
CA ILE A 757 4.17 27.37 -2.49
C ILE A 757 5.48 27.28 -1.71
N GLY A 758 6.06 28.41 -1.38
CA GLY A 758 7.28 28.50 -0.56
C GLY A 758 7.10 29.57 0.52
N LYS A 759 7.41 30.84 0.21
CA LYS A 759 7.18 32.01 1.08
C LYS A 759 5.72 32.18 1.52
N GLU A 760 4.79 31.62 0.75
CA GLU A 760 3.37 31.58 1.04
C GLU A 760 3.00 30.68 2.23
N LYS A 761 3.91 29.83 2.68
CA LYS A 761 3.77 29.06 3.92
C LYS A 761 4.06 29.89 5.18
N VAL A 762 4.79 30.98 5.01
CA VAL A 762 5.25 31.89 6.07
C VAL A 762 4.39 33.13 6.16
N ILE A 763 4.10 33.75 5.01
CA ILE A 763 3.38 34.99 4.88
C ILE A 763 2.14 34.79 4.03
N ARG A 764 0.99 35.29 4.50
CA ARG A 764 -0.26 35.23 3.76
C ARG A 764 -0.08 35.81 2.36
N PRO A 765 -0.31 35.01 1.30
CA PRO A 765 -0.14 35.49 -0.06
C PRO A 765 -1.18 36.55 -0.45
N PHE A 766 -0.78 37.44 -1.34
CA PHE A 766 -1.63 38.39 -2.01
C PHE A 766 -1.10 38.63 -3.43
N ASP A 767 -1.95 39.11 -4.30
CA ASP A 767 -1.62 39.29 -5.72
C ASP A 767 -1.09 37.95 -6.33
N VAL A 768 -1.83 36.91 -6.07
CA VAL A 768 -1.59 35.53 -6.56
C VAL A 768 -2.89 34.89 -7.04
N PRO A 769 -2.83 33.85 -7.92
CA PRO A 769 -4.02 33.06 -8.27
C PRO A 769 -4.67 32.44 -7.02
N GLU A 770 -5.99 32.30 -7.08
CA GLU A 770 -6.80 31.76 -5.98
C GLU A 770 -6.35 30.35 -5.56
N GLU A 771 -5.96 29.52 -6.51
CA GLU A 771 -5.42 28.17 -6.27
C GLU A 771 -4.20 28.23 -5.33
N ARG A 772 -3.26 29.15 -5.57
CA ARG A 772 -2.06 29.29 -4.71
C ARG A 772 -2.43 29.80 -3.31
N LEU A 773 -3.44 30.67 -3.21
CA LEU A 773 -3.94 31.13 -1.91
C LEU A 773 -4.57 29.96 -1.14
N ASN A 774 -5.39 29.16 -1.78
CA ASN A 774 -6.05 28.01 -1.18
C ASN A 774 -5.04 26.95 -0.72
N ASP A 775 -4.04 26.65 -1.54
CA ASP A 775 -2.95 25.76 -1.21
C ASP A 775 -2.17 26.24 0.03
N ALA A 776 -1.86 27.53 0.10
CA ALA A 776 -1.21 28.13 1.26
C ALA A 776 -2.07 28.06 2.53
N MET A 777 -3.37 28.33 2.42
CA MET A 777 -4.32 28.27 3.54
C MET A 777 -4.47 26.85 4.09
N GLU A 778 -4.54 25.85 3.21
CA GLU A 778 -4.60 24.44 3.59
C GLU A 778 -3.32 24.01 4.31
N TRP A 779 -2.17 24.37 3.75
CA TRP A 779 -0.88 24.03 4.34
C TRP A 779 -0.70 24.65 5.73
N VAL A 780 -1.02 25.93 5.86
CA VAL A 780 -0.92 26.63 7.14
C VAL A 780 -1.87 26.06 8.18
N LYS A 781 -3.06 25.61 7.77
CA LYS A 781 -3.99 24.91 8.65
C LYS A 781 -3.40 23.57 9.14
N THR A 782 -2.69 22.86 8.28
CA THR A 782 -2.12 21.54 8.59
C THR A 782 -0.89 21.62 9.49
N CYS A 783 0.05 22.53 9.20
CA CYS A 783 1.36 22.53 9.83
C CYS A 783 1.63 23.74 10.74
N TYR A 784 0.84 24.82 10.64
CA TYR A 784 1.10 26.08 11.37
C TYR A 784 -0.07 26.53 12.24
N GLY A 785 -0.98 25.62 12.59
CA GLY A 785 -2.12 25.92 13.46
C GLY A 785 -3.08 26.97 12.89
N GLY A 786 -3.18 27.06 11.55
CA GLY A 786 -4.05 28.00 10.85
C GLY A 786 -3.54 29.45 10.80
N ARG A 787 -2.27 29.70 11.14
CA ARG A 787 -1.68 31.04 11.22
C ARG A 787 -0.46 31.17 10.31
N PHE A 788 -0.40 32.23 9.54
CA PHE A 788 0.83 32.66 8.87
C PHE A 788 1.75 33.30 9.90
N PHE A 789 2.75 32.60 10.38
CA PHE A 789 3.57 33.06 11.49
C PHE A 789 4.34 34.38 11.18
N GLY A 790 4.63 34.66 9.91
CA GLY A 790 5.21 35.91 9.48
C GLY A 790 4.27 37.09 9.67
N ASP A 791 2.98 36.91 9.40
CA ASP A 791 1.95 37.94 9.65
C ASP A 791 1.76 38.17 11.15
N GLU A 792 1.84 37.15 11.99
CA GLU A 792 1.77 37.31 13.45
C GLU A 792 2.96 38.11 14.00
N LEU A 793 4.16 37.87 13.49
CA LEU A 793 5.37 38.61 13.84
C LEU A 793 5.27 40.06 13.38
N ALA A 794 4.71 40.32 12.18
CA ALA A 794 4.51 41.71 11.70
C ALA A 794 3.51 42.47 12.57
N ARG A 795 2.45 41.85 13.09
CA ARG A 795 1.52 42.45 14.06
C ARG A 795 2.19 42.79 15.39
N ARG A 796 3.24 42.07 15.75
CA ARG A 796 4.07 42.29 16.94
C ARG A 796 5.13 43.39 16.75
N GLY A 797 5.21 43.98 15.55
CA GLY A 797 6.14 45.08 15.26
C GLY A 797 7.47 44.65 14.62
N TYR A 798 7.58 43.42 14.12
CA TYR A 798 8.73 43.01 13.36
C TYR A 798 8.60 43.30 11.87
N VAL A 799 9.66 43.74 11.23
CA VAL A 799 9.81 43.59 9.78
C VAL A 799 10.00 42.11 9.47
N VAL A 800 9.21 41.57 8.56
CA VAL A 800 9.34 40.15 8.17
C VAL A 800 9.61 40.03 6.69
N PHE A 801 10.61 39.26 6.33
CA PHE A 801 10.94 38.99 4.94
C PHE A 801 10.99 37.48 4.69
N ALA A 802 10.42 37.00 3.59
CA ALA A 802 10.48 35.62 3.16
C ALA A 802 10.59 35.52 1.65
N THR A 803 11.40 34.56 1.19
CA THR A 803 11.53 34.18 -0.22
C THR A 803 11.41 32.67 -0.37
N ASP A 804 11.23 32.20 -1.61
CA ASP A 804 11.22 30.78 -1.92
C ASP A 804 12.62 30.19 -1.93
N MET A 805 12.77 28.97 -1.40
CA MET A 805 13.93 28.16 -1.71
C MET A 805 13.98 27.84 -3.21
N LEU A 806 15.17 27.54 -3.71
CA LEU A 806 15.33 27.05 -5.08
C LEU A 806 14.41 25.82 -5.30
N PHE A 807 13.59 25.87 -6.33
CA PHE A 807 12.57 24.90 -6.76
C PHE A 807 11.22 24.99 -6.04
N TRP A 808 10.97 25.94 -5.15
CA TRP A 808 9.66 26.22 -4.58
C TRP A 808 9.06 27.52 -5.14
N GLY A 809 7.73 27.57 -5.13
CA GLY A 809 6.96 28.78 -5.46
C GLY A 809 7.35 29.39 -6.79
N ASP A 810 7.67 30.68 -6.77
CA ASP A 810 8.09 31.43 -7.97
C ASP A 810 9.49 31.03 -8.50
N ARG A 811 10.23 30.22 -7.76
CA ARG A 811 11.50 29.62 -8.16
C ARG A 811 11.36 28.17 -8.67
N GLY A 812 10.13 27.71 -8.83
CA GLY A 812 9.81 26.40 -9.38
C GLY A 812 10.17 26.28 -10.86
N ARG A 813 10.00 25.11 -11.41
CA ARG A 813 10.17 24.85 -12.85
C ARG A 813 8.82 25.04 -13.55
N GLN A 814 8.85 25.39 -14.82
CA GLN A 814 7.66 25.57 -15.63
C GLN A 814 6.78 24.31 -15.67
N GLU A 815 7.41 23.14 -15.76
CA GLU A 815 6.76 21.84 -15.70
C GLU A 815 6.40 21.38 -14.27
N GLY A 816 6.65 22.22 -13.27
CA GLY A 816 6.53 21.85 -11.86
C GLY A 816 7.70 21.00 -11.34
N VAL A 817 7.71 20.75 -10.02
CA VAL A 817 8.69 19.88 -9.35
C VAL A 817 7.93 18.76 -8.67
N LYS A 818 8.23 17.52 -9.03
CA LYS A 818 7.67 16.33 -8.38
C LYS A 818 8.58 15.90 -7.23
N TYR A 819 7.98 15.34 -6.18
CA TYR A 819 8.73 14.82 -5.03
C TYR A 819 9.78 13.79 -5.45
N GLU A 820 9.42 12.89 -6.36
CA GLU A 820 10.26 11.79 -6.86
C GLU A 820 11.36 12.23 -7.84
N ALA A 821 11.42 13.52 -8.18
CA ALA A 821 12.41 14.04 -9.11
C ALA A 821 13.53 14.86 -8.42
N GLN A 822 13.51 14.94 -7.09
CA GLN A 822 14.48 15.76 -6.34
C GLN A 822 15.90 15.26 -6.50
N GLU A 823 16.12 13.92 -6.56
CA GLU A 823 17.46 13.38 -6.80
C GLU A 823 18.05 13.80 -8.14
N ARG A 824 17.24 13.92 -9.18
CA ARG A 824 17.71 14.36 -10.51
C ARG A 824 18.20 15.80 -10.48
N LEU A 825 17.48 16.66 -9.75
CA LEU A 825 17.87 18.04 -9.58
C LEU A 825 19.18 18.15 -8.77
N ALA A 826 19.27 17.39 -7.68
CA ALA A 826 20.44 17.35 -6.82
C ALA A 826 21.66 16.75 -7.53
N ALA A 827 21.49 15.68 -8.32
CA ALA A 827 22.56 15.04 -9.07
C ALA A 827 23.25 16.02 -10.02
N ASN A 828 22.47 16.82 -10.78
CA ASN A 828 23.02 17.85 -11.66
C ASN A 828 23.84 18.90 -10.88
N MET A 829 23.38 19.30 -9.71
CA MET A 829 24.10 20.26 -8.86
C MET A 829 25.41 19.67 -8.34
N PHE A 830 25.39 18.41 -7.90
CA PHE A 830 26.61 17.72 -7.44
C PHE A 830 27.65 17.58 -8.55
N HIS A 831 27.23 17.27 -9.79
CA HIS A 831 28.15 17.28 -10.96
C HIS A 831 28.81 18.62 -11.21
N LEU A 832 28.14 19.72 -10.88
CA LEU A 832 28.65 21.09 -10.97
C LEU A 832 29.46 21.52 -9.73
N GLY A 833 29.69 20.60 -8.77
CA GLY A 833 30.41 20.92 -7.54
C GLY A 833 29.63 21.79 -6.56
N VAL A 834 28.28 21.81 -6.68
CA VAL A 834 27.38 22.59 -5.84
C VAL A 834 26.40 21.65 -5.15
N SER A 835 26.17 21.80 -3.84
CA SER A 835 25.07 21.12 -3.19
C SER A 835 23.80 22.00 -3.19
N TRP A 836 22.65 21.36 -3.28
CA TRP A 836 21.36 22.07 -3.17
C TRP A 836 21.22 22.76 -1.81
N ALA A 837 21.59 22.07 -0.72
CA ALA A 837 21.63 22.63 0.63
C ALA A 837 22.56 23.86 0.70
N GLY A 838 23.75 23.78 0.15
CA GLY A 838 24.69 24.91 0.15
C GLY A 838 24.15 26.11 -0.61
N ARG A 839 23.49 25.88 -1.74
CA ARG A 839 22.85 26.97 -2.50
C ARG A 839 21.75 27.66 -1.69
N ILE A 840 20.91 26.89 -1.00
CA ILE A 840 19.85 27.43 -0.13
C ILE A 840 20.47 28.31 0.97
N VAL A 841 21.51 27.82 1.65
CA VAL A 841 22.16 28.57 2.75
C VAL A 841 22.81 29.87 2.25
N TRP A 842 23.43 29.87 1.07
CA TRP A 842 23.95 31.11 0.46
C TRP A 842 22.84 32.10 0.12
N ASP A 843 21.70 31.65 -0.37
CA ASP A 843 20.54 32.49 -0.66
C ASP A 843 19.93 33.08 0.65
N ASP A 844 19.89 32.29 1.73
CA ASP A 844 19.43 32.75 3.05
C ASP A 844 20.35 33.80 3.63
N LEU A 845 21.67 33.63 3.49
CA LEU A 845 22.63 34.67 3.88
C LEU A 845 22.39 35.98 3.10
N ARG A 846 22.11 35.86 1.79
CA ARG A 846 21.79 37.05 0.96
C ARG A 846 20.51 37.75 1.41
N CYS A 847 19.49 36.96 1.83
CA CYS A 847 18.25 37.50 2.39
C CYS A 847 18.51 38.22 3.72
N ALA A 848 19.40 37.72 4.57
CA ALA A 848 19.79 38.37 5.82
C ALA A 848 20.56 39.68 5.54
N GLU A 849 21.49 39.67 4.58
CA GLU A 849 22.21 40.87 4.12
C GLU A 849 21.23 41.93 3.53
N PHE A 850 20.18 41.49 2.82
CA PHE A 850 19.13 42.39 2.33
C PHE A 850 18.36 43.03 3.47
N LEU A 851 17.88 42.25 4.45
CA LEU A 851 17.22 42.78 5.64
C LEU A 851 18.10 43.81 6.35
N GLN A 852 19.37 43.53 6.56
CA GLN A 852 20.34 44.42 7.20
C GLN A 852 20.51 45.74 6.43
N SER A 853 20.28 45.72 5.11
CA SER A 853 20.43 46.93 4.26
C SER A 853 19.20 47.85 4.23
N LEU A 854 18.08 47.41 4.80
CA LEU A 854 16.83 48.16 4.78
C LEU A 854 16.82 49.26 5.83
N PRO A 855 16.43 50.51 5.47
CA PRO A 855 16.37 51.63 6.43
C PRO A 855 15.29 51.45 7.51
N GLU A 856 14.30 50.58 7.26
CA GLU A 856 13.25 50.25 8.21
C GLU A 856 13.72 49.26 9.28
N VAL A 857 14.87 48.60 9.09
CA VAL A 857 15.37 47.52 9.93
C VAL A 857 16.50 47.98 10.85
N ASP A 858 16.43 47.60 12.11
CA ASP A 858 17.53 47.74 13.04
C ASP A 858 18.54 46.57 12.80
N PRO A 859 19.75 46.84 12.32
CA PRO A 859 20.73 45.81 11.96
C PRO A 859 21.22 44.99 13.16
N GLU A 860 21.05 45.49 14.39
CA GLU A 860 21.43 44.77 15.62
C GLU A 860 20.31 43.89 16.17
N ARG A 861 19.12 43.93 15.55
CA ARG A 861 17.94 43.19 16.01
C ARG A 861 17.30 42.36 14.89
N ILE A 862 18.11 41.58 14.19
CA ILE A 862 17.68 40.67 13.12
C ILE A 862 17.66 39.22 13.65
N GLY A 863 16.53 38.53 13.54
CA GLY A 863 16.36 37.11 13.84
C GLY A 863 15.98 36.30 12.61
N CYS A 864 15.86 34.98 12.77
CA CYS A 864 15.27 34.13 11.78
C CYS A 864 14.40 33.05 12.45
N ALA A 865 13.42 32.54 11.70
CA ALA A 865 12.48 31.53 12.20
C ALA A 865 12.06 30.55 11.10
N GLY A 866 11.97 29.27 11.40
CA GLY A 866 11.48 28.29 10.44
C GLY A 866 11.13 26.95 11.05
N LEU A 867 10.21 26.23 10.36
CA LEU A 867 9.77 24.86 10.65
C LEU A 867 10.50 23.90 9.72
N SER A 868 10.81 22.67 10.18
CA SER A 868 11.32 21.59 9.36
C SER A 868 12.63 21.99 8.64
N VAL A 869 12.72 21.89 7.33
CA VAL A 869 13.87 22.42 6.57
C VAL A 869 14.13 23.90 6.86
N GLY A 870 13.08 24.68 7.15
CA GLY A 870 13.23 26.05 7.64
C GLY A 870 13.99 26.14 8.98
N SER A 871 13.81 25.16 9.87
CA SER A 871 14.59 25.02 11.10
C SER A 871 16.06 24.70 10.80
N HIS A 872 16.32 23.73 9.89
CA HIS A 872 17.66 23.43 9.39
C HIS A 872 18.35 24.71 8.84
N ARG A 873 17.64 25.51 8.08
CA ARG A 873 18.12 26.80 7.55
C ARG A 873 18.38 27.82 8.66
N ALA A 874 17.51 27.88 9.69
CA ALA A 874 17.63 28.85 10.78
C ALA A 874 18.90 28.62 11.61
N TRP A 875 19.18 27.40 12.08
CA TRP A 875 20.41 27.16 12.81
C TRP A 875 21.64 27.19 11.92
N SER A 876 21.54 26.77 10.62
CA SER A 876 22.61 26.91 9.63
C SER A 876 23.02 28.35 9.41
N LEU A 877 22.07 29.24 9.25
CA LEU A 877 22.31 30.67 9.06
C LEU A 877 22.94 31.29 10.31
N ASN A 878 22.46 30.93 11.50
CA ASN A 878 23.03 31.39 12.76
C ASN A 878 24.49 30.91 12.97
N ALA A 879 24.83 29.71 12.48
CA ALA A 879 26.19 29.21 12.48
C ALA A 879 27.09 29.99 11.51
N LEU A 880 26.59 30.39 10.34
CA LEU A 880 27.34 30.96 9.24
C LEU A 880 27.67 32.44 9.42
N THR A 881 26.73 33.26 9.99
CA THR A 881 26.85 34.69 10.05
C THR A 881 26.42 35.29 11.38
N ASP A 882 27.01 36.42 11.74
CA ASP A 882 26.63 37.20 12.92
C ASP A 882 25.66 38.37 12.58
N ILE A 883 25.17 38.44 11.34
CA ILE A 883 24.04 39.34 10.96
C ILE A 883 22.79 38.98 11.76
N VAL A 884 22.50 37.66 11.82
CA VAL A 884 21.37 37.11 12.58
C VAL A 884 21.77 36.96 14.03
N LYS A 885 21.00 37.57 14.95
CA LYS A 885 21.27 37.67 16.37
C LYS A 885 20.54 36.63 17.21
N ALA A 886 19.42 36.09 16.70
CA ALA A 886 18.60 35.08 17.37
C ALA A 886 17.96 34.11 16.34
N GLY A 887 17.67 32.88 16.76
CA GLY A 887 17.07 31.88 15.87
C GLY A 887 16.00 31.02 16.53
N LEU A 888 14.88 30.84 15.80
CA LEU A 888 13.84 29.88 16.14
C LEU A 888 13.95 28.66 15.20
N ALA A 889 14.31 27.52 15.72
CA ALA A 889 14.52 26.27 15.02
C ALA A 889 13.45 25.24 15.44
N ILE A 890 12.43 25.05 14.62
CA ILE A 890 11.27 24.23 14.95
C ILE A 890 11.27 22.94 14.15
N CYS A 891 11.19 21.80 14.86
CA CYS A 891 11.07 20.44 14.32
C CYS A 891 12.15 20.06 13.28
N TRP A 892 13.40 20.40 13.56
CA TRP A 892 14.56 19.83 12.86
C TRP A 892 15.81 19.92 13.71
N MET A 893 16.06 18.91 14.54
CA MET A 893 17.33 18.67 15.21
C MET A 893 17.39 17.19 15.61
N CYS A 894 18.39 16.46 15.11
CA CYS A 894 18.69 15.10 15.48
C CYS A 894 20.13 14.80 15.09
N ASP A 895 20.76 13.78 15.69
CA ASP A 895 22.11 13.38 15.31
C ASP A 895 22.13 12.49 14.06
N THR A 896 23.27 12.48 13.37
CA THR A 896 23.44 11.74 12.12
C THR A 896 23.22 10.24 12.27
N LYS A 897 23.72 9.64 13.36
CA LYS A 897 23.64 8.18 13.55
C LYS A 897 22.21 7.72 13.77
N THR A 898 21.46 8.46 14.57
CA THR A 898 20.02 8.18 14.81
C THR A 898 19.17 8.40 13.56
N LEU A 899 19.48 9.44 12.76
CA LEU A 899 18.78 9.69 11.51
C LEU A 899 19.02 8.64 10.42
N MET A 900 20.10 7.87 10.50
CA MET A 900 20.45 6.83 9.53
C MET A 900 20.08 5.41 10.01
N GLN A 901 19.30 5.28 11.05
CA GLN A 901 18.77 3.98 11.49
C GLN A 901 17.68 3.49 10.52
N ASP A 902 17.50 2.18 10.50
CA ASP A 902 16.44 1.57 9.70
C ASP A 902 15.07 2.09 10.16
N GLY A 903 14.21 2.36 9.19
CA GLY A 903 12.88 2.93 9.46
C GLY A 903 12.82 4.46 9.57
N ASN A 904 13.95 5.16 9.57
CA ASN A 904 13.98 6.62 9.50
C ASN A 904 14.15 7.12 8.07
N ASN A 905 13.31 8.03 7.61
CA ASN A 905 13.28 8.48 6.22
C ASN A 905 14.00 9.80 5.94
N GLN A 906 14.51 10.52 6.96
CA GLN A 906 15.12 11.85 6.74
C GLN A 906 16.41 11.80 5.94
N THR A 907 17.14 10.71 6.00
CA THR A 907 18.39 10.51 5.27
C THR A 907 18.25 9.64 4.02
N THR A 908 17.16 8.91 3.89
CA THR A 908 16.83 8.03 2.75
C THR A 908 15.78 8.62 1.81
N GLY A 909 14.97 9.57 2.28
CA GLY A 909 13.91 10.20 1.51
C GLY A 909 14.44 11.24 0.52
N GLN A 910 13.65 11.52 -0.49
CA GLN A 910 13.96 12.50 -1.54
C GLN A 910 14.21 13.91 -0.98
N SER A 911 13.57 14.27 0.12
CA SER A 911 13.75 15.57 0.81
C SER A 911 15.16 15.77 1.37
N ALA A 912 15.90 14.69 1.65
CA ALA A 912 17.25 14.75 2.18
C ALA A 912 18.21 15.52 1.27
N PHE A 913 18.03 15.48 -0.04
CA PHE A 913 18.89 16.19 -1.00
C PHE A 913 18.92 17.71 -0.78
N SER A 914 17.88 18.30 -0.22
CA SER A 914 17.85 19.74 0.12
C SER A 914 18.64 20.08 1.39
N MET A 915 19.18 19.10 2.11
CA MET A 915 19.87 19.24 3.39
C MET A 915 21.28 18.61 3.39
N ILE A 916 21.68 17.90 2.30
CA ILE A 916 22.97 17.23 2.21
C ILE A 916 24.10 18.22 1.90
N LEU A 917 25.11 18.23 2.76
CA LEU A 917 26.41 18.85 2.52
C LEU A 917 27.47 17.76 2.49
N PRO A 918 27.88 17.30 1.29
CA PRO A 918 28.82 16.18 1.16
C PRO A 918 30.13 16.43 1.92
N GLY A 919 30.59 15.43 2.66
CA GLY A 919 31.85 15.46 3.42
C GLY A 919 31.78 16.17 4.77
N LEU A 920 30.78 17.00 5.06
CA LEU A 920 30.69 17.74 6.32
C LEU A 920 30.61 16.80 7.54
N ARG A 921 29.95 15.64 7.42
CA ARG A 921 29.83 14.65 8.52
C ARG A 921 31.17 14.04 8.94
N ASN A 922 32.21 14.13 8.13
CA ASN A 922 33.56 13.74 8.54
C ASN A 922 34.18 14.67 9.59
N HIS A 923 33.59 15.83 9.82
CA HIS A 923 34.09 16.87 10.72
C HIS A 923 33.12 17.18 11.88
N LEU A 924 31.86 17.40 11.56
CA LEU A 924 30.83 17.97 12.43
C LEU A 924 29.50 17.23 12.26
N ASP A 925 28.85 16.92 13.36
CA ASP A 925 27.46 16.50 13.35
C ASP A 925 26.50 17.71 13.29
N TYR A 926 25.22 17.48 13.11
CA TYR A 926 24.19 18.53 13.06
C TYR A 926 24.19 19.42 14.32
N PRO A 927 24.18 18.87 15.56
CA PRO A 927 24.24 19.70 16.77
C PRO A 927 25.58 20.45 16.90
N ASP A 928 26.70 19.93 16.31
CA ASP A 928 27.97 20.63 16.33
C ASP A 928 27.92 21.89 15.44
N VAL A 929 27.31 21.79 14.24
CA VAL A 929 27.11 22.93 13.38
C VAL A 929 26.23 23.96 14.04
N ALA A 930 25.10 23.53 14.64
CA ALA A 930 24.20 24.43 15.38
C ALA A 930 24.92 25.10 16.58
N SER A 931 25.86 24.42 17.23
CA SER A 931 26.66 24.93 18.35
C SER A 931 27.57 26.10 17.99
N ILE A 932 27.92 26.26 16.69
CA ILE A 932 28.69 27.42 16.20
C ILE A 932 27.95 28.75 16.48
N ALA A 933 26.62 28.71 16.58
CA ALA A 933 25.81 29.88 16.90
C ALA A 933 26.03 30.41 18.33
N CYS A 934 26.50 29.57 19.27
CA CYS A 934 26.75 29.98 20.64
C CYS A 934 27.76 31.14 20.67
N PRO A 935 27.54 32.20 21.53
CA PRO A 935 26.53 32.35 22.56
C PRO A 935 25.28 33.14 22.17
N LYS A 936 24.89 33.11 20.87
CA LYS A 936 23.65 33.79 20.43
C LYS A 936 22.41 33.11 21.03
N PRO A 937 21.34 33.86 21.23
CA PRO A 937 20.04 33.29 21.60
C PRO A 937 19.52 32.30 20.52
N MET A 938 19.26 31.05 20.93
CA MET A 938 18.71 30.03 20.07
C MET A 938 17.61 29.25 20.78
N LEU A 939 16.54 28.93 20.04
CA LEU A 939 15.43 28.12 20.50
C LEU A 939 15.28 26.89 19.60
N PHE A 940 15.23 25.71 20.19
CA PHE A 940 14.99 24.44 19.50
C PHE A 940 13.75 23.76 20.07
N TYR A 941 12.69 23.70 19.28
CA TYR A 941 11.47 22.95 19.60
C TYR A 941 11.36 21.74 18.68
N ASN A 942 11.03 20.57 19.23
CA ASN A 942 10.73 19.36 18.48
C ASN A 942 9.44 18.72 18.99
N GLY A 943 8.76 17.93 18.17
CA GLY A 943 7.58 17.18 18.55
C GLY A 943 7.94 15.78 19.10
N GLU A 944 7.34 15.36 20.21
CA GLU A 944 7.47 14.01 20.75
C GLU A 944 6.83 12.96 19.84
N LYS A 945 5.82 13.37 19.09
CA LYS A 945 5.07 12.53 18.14
C LYS A 945 5.49 12.74 16.68
N ASP A 946 6.63 13.40 16.50
CA ASP A 946 7.19 13.65 15.17
C ASP A 946 7.85 12.36 14.64
N GLY A 947 7.20 11.69 13.70
CA GLY A 947 7.71 10.46 13.09
C GLY A 947 8.97 10.63 12.23
N LEU A 948 9.41 11.87 12.00
CA LEU A 948 10.60 12.15 11.18
C LEU A 948 11.91 12.17 11.99
N PHE A 949 11.83 12.49 13.28
CA PHE A 949 12.99 12.66 14.14
C PHE A 949 12.84 11.81 15.40
N PRO A 950 13.61 10.71 15.54
CA PRO A 950 13.56 9.89 16.74
C PRO A 950 13.86 10.70 18.01
N VAL A 951 13.00 10.59 19.02
CA VAL A 951 13.08 11.36 20.26
C VAL A 951 14.45 11.21 20.93
N SER A 952 15.02 9.99 20.94
CA SER A 952 16.34 9.74 21.53
C SER A 952 17.46 10.56 20.90
N GLY A 953 17.44 10.71 19.57
CA GLY A 953 18.40 11.52 18.86
C GLY A 953 18.20 13.02 19.08
N VAL A 954 16.93 13.45 19.20
CA VAL A 954 16.60 14.83 19.53
C VAL A 954 17.10 15.20 20.94
N GLU A 955 16.83 14.35 21.92
CA GLU A 955 17.27 14.56 23.33
C GLU A 955 18.79 14.62 23.44
N ALA A 956 19.50 13.70 22.78
CA ALA A 956 20.95 13.71 22.73
C ALA A 956 21.51 15.01 22.14
N CYS A 957 20.89 15.53 21.09
CA CYS A 957 21.26 16.81 20.50
C CYS A 957 20.96 18.00 21.44
N HIS A 958 19.78 18.00 22.06
CA HIS A 958 19.41 19.05 23.02
C HIS A 958 20.37 19.08 24.23
N GLU A 959 20.79 17.92 24.72
CA GLU A 959 21.78 17.84 25.80
C GLU A 959 23.13 18.41 25.36
N LYS A 960 23.60 18.03 24.17
CA LYS A 960 24.85 18.53 23.59
C LYS A 960 24.84 20.04 23.42
N LEU A 961 23.75 20.61 22.92
CA LEU A 961 23.56 22.06 22.80
C LEU A 961 23.58 22.74 24.17
N ARG A 962 22.85 22.23 25.15
CA ARG A 962 22.84 22.76 26.52
C ARG A 962 24.25 22.76 27.14
N ASP A 963 25.01 21.71 26.92
CA ASP A 963 26.39 21.62 27.42
C ASP A 963 27.27 22.72 26.80
N VAL A 964 27.13 22.99 25.50
CA VAL A 964 27.93 24.04 24.88
C VAL A 964 27.56 25.41 25.42
N TRP A 965 26.28 25.78 25.49
CA TRP A 965 25.84 27.08 26.01
C TRP A 965 26.18 27.25 27.51
N ARG A 966 26.03 26.20 28.30
CA ARG A 966 26.43 26.19 29.71
C ARG A 966 27.92 26.43 29.90
N ALA A 967 28.74 25.77 29.10
CA ALA A 967 30.18 25.93 29.16
C ALA A 967 30.65 27.35 28.79
N GLN A 968 29.84 28.08 28.03
CA GLN A 968 30.12 29.48 27.66
C GLN A 968 29.39 30.49 28.55
N GLY A 969 28.78 30.09 29.67
CA GLY A 969 28.04 30.97 30.57
C GLY A 969 26.79 31.62 29.88
N ALA A 970 26.27 30.98 28.84
CA ALA A 970 25.17 31.50 28.02
C ALA A 970 23.89 30.65 28.14
N GLU A 971 23.75 29.83 29.17
CA GLU A 971 22.65 28.89 29.36
C GLU A 971 21.27 29.56 29.24
N GLY A 972 21.09 30.75 29.75
CA GLY A 972 19.84 31.52 29.66
C GLY A 972 19.50 31.99 28.23
N LYS A 973 20.40 31.83 27.26
CA LYS A 973 20.21 32.15 25.85
C LYS A 973 19.83 30.98 24.99
N LEU A 974 19.73 29.76 25.57
CA LEU A 974 19.27 28.57 24.86
C LEU A 974 17.97 28.07 25.48
N GLU A 975 16.99 27.81 24.62
CA GLU A 975 15.81 27.06 24.99
C GLU A 975 15.68 25.81 24.12
N THR A 976 15.52 24.64 24.75
CA THR A 976 15.28 23.38 24.08
C THR A 976 14.06 22.72 24.70
N ARG A 977 13.09 22.32 23.87
CA ARG A 977 11.86 21.70 24.39
C ARG A 977 11.31 20.66 23.43
N LEU A 978 10.84 19.53 23.99
CA LEU A 978 9.96 18.59 23.34
C LEU A 978 8.51 18.96 23.66
N TRP A 979 7.70 19.05 22.61
CA TRP A 979 6.28 19.32 22.69
C TRP A 979 5.49 18.03 22.41
N PRO A 980 4.35 17.76 23.05
CA PRO A 980 3.57 16.54 22.85
C PRO A 980 2.74 16.59 21.54
N VAL A 981 3.37 16.97 20.45
CA VAL A 981 2.75 17.24 19.14
C VAL A 981 3.47 16.49 18.01
N PRO A 982 2.84 16.32 16.84
CA PRO A 982 3.50 15.81 15.64
C PRO A 982 4.41 16.88 15.01
N HIS A 983 4.75 16.71 13.73
CA HIS A 983 5.62 17.60 12.96
C HIS A 983 4.91 18.92 12.58
N GLU A 984 4.82 19.86 13.50
CA GLU A 984 4.06 21.11 13.31
C GLU A 984 4.65 22.29 14.09
N PHE A 985 4.24 23.48 13.74
CA PHE A 985 4.46 24.72 14.49
C PHE A 985 3.12 25.34 14.82
N ASN A 986 2.38 24.74 15.73
CA ASN A 986 1.03 25.15 16.09
C ASN A 986 0.98 26.49 16.85
N ALA A 987 -0.22 27.00 17.12
CA ALA A 987 -0.42 28.30 17.71
C ALA A 987 0.25 28.46 19.09
N ASP A 988 0.20 27.44 19.94
CA ASP A 988 0.79 27.48 21.29
C ASP A 988 2.33 27.52 21.22
N MET A 989 2.91 26.74 20.32
CA MET A 989 4.35 26.78 20.06
C MET A 989 4.77 28.15 19.50
N GLN A 990 3.98 28.75 18.62
CA GLN A 990 4.23 30.09 18.07
C GLN A 990 4.21 31.15 19.16
N GLU A 991 3.18 31.18 20.03
CA GLU A 991 3.12 32.14 21.13
C GLU A 991 4.32 32.02 22.08
N ALA A 992 4.71 30.77 22.45
CA ALA A 992 5.87 30.55 23.31
C ALA A 992 7.18 30.99 22.61
N ALA A 993 7.35 30.66 21.34
CA ALA A 993 8.52 31.01 20.56
C ALA A 993 8.62 32.54 20.32
N PHE A 994 7.51 33.22 20.07
CA PHE A 994 7.48 34.68 19.86
C PHE A 994 7.76 35.39 21.17
N ALA A 995 7.17 34.97 22.29
CA ALA A 995 7.49 35.56 23.60
C ALA A 995 8.98 35.37 23.98
N TRP A 996 9.58 34.26 23.55
CA TRP A 996 11.01 34.04 23.70
C TRP A 996 11.83 34.96 22.79
N LEU A 997 11.41 35.14 21.53
CA LEU A 997 12.07 36.04 20.56
C LEU A 997 12.00 37.51 21.00
N ASP A 998 10.84 37.94 21.51
CA ASP A 998 10.61 39.28 22.06
C ASP A 998 11.62 39.64 23.14
N ARG A 999 12.00 38.68 23.99
CA ARG A 999 12.99 38.85 25.03
C ARG A 999 14.36 39.33 24.52
N TRP A 1000 14.70 38.90 23.28
CA TRP A 1000 16.03 39.13 22.72
C TRP A 1000 16.06 40.22 21.63
N LEU A 1001 14.96 40.44 20.93
CA LEU A 1001 14.91 41.34 19.79
C LEU A 1001 13.90 42.47 19.91
N ALA A 1002 12.89 42.39 20.81
CA ALA A 1002 11.96 43.48 21.00
C ALA A 1002 12.67 44.72 21.55
N PRO A 1003 12.11 45.94 21.30
CA PRO A 1003 12.68 47.21 21.74
C PRO A 1003 12.87 47.29 23.24
#